data_1392828b2665d435a8b13baeb3919bf0
#
_entry.id   1392828b2665d435a8b13baeb3919bf0
#
_cell.length_a   1.000
_cell.length_b   1.000
_cell.length_c   1.000
_cell.angle_alpha   90.00
_cell.angle_beta   90.00
_cell.angle_gamma   90.00
#
_symmetry.space_group_name_H-M   'P 1'
#
loop_
_entity.id
_entity.type
_entity.pdbx_description
1 polymer ?
#
loop_
_entity_poly.entity_id
_entity_poly.type
_entity_poly.pdbx_seq_one_letter_code
_entity_poly.pdbx_strand_id
1 'polypeptide(L)'
;MEWDSAGRGFNGTKLRWSQLEQILSGSAPSADDAASVHSPAREAPEMDKDPQPRPHLSLVRDTDMPAAPPETTTIPFAELHAYSNYHFLNGASEAEDMVRQAQRLGLSGLALVERDGFYGAMRFAEAAAEEKISTIFGAELSTDNGVLTVLCRGPEGYRRLSRVITAAHMQQGNHNRQPRYPDFTELARAADNHWYVLLNAALANNAEDIVTAFGANNVIAECHVGFIPEDADNVRIVTDMAATWGLITIVSCTPNAATRADAHLAAAKHALSDRRDLNNAEADCPPLGGTWLRNGAQIRAALPPLPHSDDMIANTVHIASECAFTLNLIAPELPTTDVPAGHNEMSWLEHTVWERAEARYATRTPELWEQVRAQITYELDVIKQLNFPGYFLIVCGIVDFCKGNNILCQGRGSAANSAVCFALGITNVEPISAGLLFERFLSPERDGPPDIDIDIESGRREEAIQYVYNRYGRDYAAQVANVNTYRRRGAIRDAARALGYPQGSIDAWARRAADPPEQVIRLAEQFRGHPRHLSIHSGGMVICDRPIADVVPVQWSAMENRSVVQWDKDDCASAGLVKFDLLGLGMLEALHHMVDLVQEHHGKTINLWELDLTDSNIYAMLSRADAVGVFQVESRAQLATLPRLKPRTFFDLVVEVALIRPGPIQGGSVHPYIKRRNGVDPVTFDHPCLKPALEKTLGIPLFQEQLMQIAKDAAGFSAAEADNLRRAMGSKRSPARMAALKKRFYDGLFQTNGIEGQVADVLWNKMTAFAAYGFPESHSQSFAALVFFSAWFKFYYPAEFCVGLL
;
A
#
# COMPACT_ATOMS: atom_id res chain seq x y z
N MET A 1 -22.09 24.81 -20.66
CA MET A 1 -22.48 24.62 -19.26
C MET A 1 -21.19 24.49 -18.47
N GLU A 2 -20.89 25.45 -17.65
CA GLU A 2 -19.76 25.41 -16.73
C GLU A 2 -20.25 24.85 -15.40
N TRP A 3 -19.56 23.86 -14.89
CA TRP A 3 -19.79 23.30 -13.56
C TRP A 3 -18.68 23.81 -12.64
N ASP A 4 -19.03 24.23 -11.43
CA ASP A 4 -18.03 24.56 -10.45
C ASP A 4 -17.37 23.29 -9.86
N SER A 5 -16.27 23.45 -9.16
CA SER A 5 -15.49 22.35 -8.54
C SER A 5 -16.25 21.58 -7.45
N ALA A 6 -17.46 21.99 -7.10
CA ALA A 6 -18.34 21.36 -6.11
C ALA A 6 -19.49 20.56 -6.76
N GLY A 7 -19.50 20.40 -8.09
CA GLY A 7 -20.54 19.67 -8.84
C GLY A 7 -21.89 20.38 -8.82
N ARG A 8 -21.90 21.71 -8.76
CA ARG A 8 -23.10 22.52 -8.85
C ARG A 8 -23.34 22.92 -10.31
N GLY A 9 -24.57 22.75 -10.77
CA GLY A 9 -24.98 23.18 -12.10
C GLY A 9 -25.11 24.68 -12.23
N PHE A 10 -25.63 25.12 -13.35
CA PHE A 10 -25.85 26.52 -13.66
C PHE A 10 -26.26 27.36 -12.47
N ASN A 11 -25.53 28.44 -12.16
CA ASN A 11 -25.74 29.35 -11.03
C ASN A 11 -25.51 28.76 -9.63
N GLY A 12 -24.69 27.70 -9.47
CA GLY A 12 -24.33 27.17 -8.16
C GLY A 12 -25.43 26.38 -7.44
N THR A 13 -26.51 26.04 -8.10
CA THR A 13 -27.62 25.24 -7.56
C THR A 13 -27.39 23.74 -7.77
N LYS A 14 -27.65 22.92 -6.71
CA LYS A 14 -27.64 21.44 -6.86
C LYS A 14 -28.87 21.02 -7.65
N LEU A 15 -28.67 20.37 -8.80
CA LEU A 15 -29.74 19.82 -9.61
C LEU A 15 -30.10 18.40 -9.17
N ARG A 16 -31.38 18.08 -9.15
CA ARG A 16 -31.82 16.67 -9.03
C ARG A 16 -31.51 15.92 -10.33
N TRP A 17 -31.36 14.62 -10.25
CA TRP A 17 -31.02 13.78 -11.39
C TRP A 17 -32.02 13.95 -12.56
N SER A 18 -33.31 14.04 -12.27
CA SER A 18 -34.38 14.29 -13.27
C SER A 18 -34.22 15.63 -13.99
N GLN A 19 -33.78 16.67 -13.27
CA GLN A 19 -33.52 18.00 -13.86
C GLN A 19 -32.25 17.98 -14.75
N LEU A 20 -31.24 17.22 -14.32
CA LEU A 20 -30.03 17.02 -15.13
C LEU A 20 -30.35 16.26 -16.42
N GLU A 21 -31.18 15.23 -16.34
CA GLU A 21 -31.60 14.43 -17.46
C GLU A 21 -32.43 15.23 -18.48
N GLN A 22 -33.31 16.12 -18.01
CA GLN A 22 -34.06 17.06 -18.84
C GLN A 22 -33.13 18.06 -19.56
N ILE A 23 -32.17 18.62 -18.84
CA ILE A 23 -31.17 19.54 -19.42
C ILE A 23 -30.28 18.82 -20.44
N LEU A 24 -29.87 17.60 -20.16
CA LEU A 24 -29.03 16.79 -21.07
C LEU A 24 -29.79 16.31 -22.30
N SER A 25 -31.11 16.11 -22.21
CA SER A 25 -31.99 15.78 -23.34
C SER A 25 -32.43 17.00 -24.19
N GLY A 26 -31.99 18.22 -23.81
CA GLY A 26 -32.30 19.44 -24.51
C GLY A 26 -33.66 20.06 -24.17
N SER A 27 -34.38 19.54 -23.17
CA SER A 27 -35.64 20.06 -22.67
C SER A 27 -35.42 21.08 -21.55
N ALA A 28 -36.08 22.22 -21.61
CA ALA A 28 -36.04 23.19 -20.49
C ALA A 28 -36.84 22.66 -19.30
N PRO A 29 -36.34 22.80 -18.04
CA PRO A 29 -37.09 22.43 -16.84
C PRO A 29 -38.35 23.26 -16.71
N SER A 30 -39.43 22.64 -16.21
CA SER A 30 -40.72 23.33 -16.02
C SER A 30 -40.65 24.35 -14.87
N ALA A 31 -41.56 25.35 -14.87
CA ALA A 31 -41.58 26.38 -13.83
C ALA A 31 -41.90 25.79 -12.44
N ASP A 32 -42.58 24.66 -12.35
CA ASP A 32 -42.89 23.98 -11.07
C ASP A 32 -41.64 23.27 -10.48
N ASP A 33 -40.71 22.81 -11.32
CA ASP A 33 -39.44 22.23 -10.87
C ASP A 33 -38.52 23.31 -10.26
N ALA A 34 -38.61 24.54 -10.74
CA ALA A 34 -37.80 25.64 -10.21
C ALA A 34 -38.25 26.08 -8.80
N ALA A 35 -39.56 25.96 -8.47
CA ALA A 35 -40.11 26.33 -7.17
C ALA A 35 -39.78 25.33 -6.05
N SER A 36 -39.50 24.08 -6.36
CA SER A 36 -39.17 23.04 -5.38
C SER A 36 -37.71 23.11 -4.84
N VAL A 37 -36.91 24.05 -5.35
CA VAL A 37 -35.48 24.21 -5.01
C VAL A 37 -35.26 25.05 -3.73
N HIS A 38 -36.30 25.68 -3.20
CA HIS A 38 -36.22 26.62 -2.07
C HIS A 38 -36.54 26.04 -0.69
N SER A 39 -36.52 24.74 -0.47
CA SER A 39 -36.45 24.21 0.89
C SER A 39 -35.00 24.24 1.35
N PRO A 40 -34.64 24.88 2.48
CA PRO A 40 -33.28 24.86 2.96
C PRO A 40 -32.94 23.42 3.35
N ALA A 41 -32.23 22.75 2.47
CA ALA A 41 -31.55 21.54 2.86
C ALA A 41 -30.53 21.96 3.94
N ARG A 42 -30.74 21.51 5.18
CA ARG A 42 -29.68 21.56 6.22
C ARG A 42 -28.43 21.06 5.58
N GLU A 43 -27.43 21.89 5.53
CA GLU A 43 -26.07 21.51 5.11
C GLU A 43 -25.65 20.34 6.01
N ALA A 44 -25.63 19.14 5.45
CA ALA A 44 -24.91 18.05 6.05
C ALA A 44 -23.44 18.46 6.03
N PRO A 45 -22.71 18.35 7.15
CA PRO A 45 -21.28 18.63 7.12
C PRO A 45 -20.62 17.79 6.03
N GLU A 46 -19.78 18.43 5.24
CA GLU A 46 -19.04 17.82 4.12
C GLU A 46 -18.12 16.71 4.64
N MET A 47 -18.60 15.50 4.74
CA MET A 47 -17.87 14.32 5.20
C MET A 47 -17.56 13.30 4.11
N ASP A 48 -17.68 13.67 2.84
CA ASP A 48 -17.44 12.75 1.70
C ASP A 48 -16.40 13.26 0.69
N LYS A 49 -15.35 13.90 1.17
CA LYS A 49 -14.11 13.95 0.38
C LYS A 49 -13.26 12.79 0.84
N ASP A 50 -12.81 11.96 -0.12
CA ASP A 50 -11.71 11.03 0.08
C ASP A 50 -10.68 11.70 0.99
N PRO A 51 -10.18 11.02 2.03
CA PRO A 51 -9.24 11.64 2.93
C PRO A 51 -8.05 12.12 2.11
N GLN A 52 -8.01 13.42 1.87
CA GLN A 52 -6.71 14.06 1.67
C GLN A 52 -5.85 13.53 2.81
N PRO A 53 -4.59 13.14 2.59
CA PRO A 53 -3.69 12.82 3.68
C PRO A 53 -3.87 13.94 4.68
N ARG A 54 -4.17 13.58 5.92
CA ARG A 54 -4.41 14.57 6.98
C ARG A 54 -3.32 15.62 6.84
N PRO A 55 -3.62 16.93 6.77
CA PRO A 55 -2.60 17.87 7.17
C PRO A 55 -2.20 17.40 8.56
N HIS A 56 -0.92 17.12 8.74
CA HIS A 56 -0.37 16.80 10.04
C HIS A 56 -1.06 17.75 11.02
N LEU A 57 -1.73 17.21 12.04
CA LEU A 57 -2.26 17.99 13.15
C LEU A 57 -1.07 18.57 13.93
N SER A 58 -0.34 19.45 13.29
CA SER A 58 0.59 20.38 13.90
C SER A 58 -0.13 21.67 14.20
N LEU A 59 -1.24 21.61 14.91
CA LEU A 59 -1.94 22.80 15.37
C LEU A 59 -2.53 22.58 16.76
N VAL A 60 -1.70 22.18 17.71
CA VAL A 60 -1.64 22.88 18.96
C VAL A 60 -0.58 23.96 18.74
N ARG A 61 -0.98 25.22 18.57
CA ARG A 61 -0.05 26.34 18.55
C ARG A 61 0.67 26.30 19.89
N ASP A 62 2.00 26.40 19.86
CA ASP A 62 2.90 26.47 21.03
C ASP A 62 2.59 27.61 22.01
N THR A 63 1.53 28.40 21.78
CA THR A 63 1.15 29.53 22.60
C THR A 63 0.24 29.20 23.79
N ASP A 64 -0.31 27.96 23.89
CA ASP A 64 -1.22 27.57 24.97
C ASP A 64 -0.65 26.47 25.90
N MET A 65 0.60 26.11 25.72
CA MET A 65 1.30 25.28 26.70
C MET A 65 1.81 26.18 27.84
N PRO A 66 1.52 25.86 29.09
CA PRO A 66 2.19 26.53 30.19
C PRO A 66 3.70 26.34 29.99
N ALA A 67 4.46 27.42 30.23
CA ALA A 67 5.91 27.42 30.14
C ALA A 67 6.48 26.15 30.81
N ALA A 68 7.42 25.50 30.11
CA ALA A 68 8.11 24.34 30.66
C ALA A 68 8.57 24.66 32.09
N PRO A 69 8.34 23.78 33.06
CA PRO A 69 8.90 23.98 34.40
C PRO A 69 10.41 24.13 34.29
N PRO A 70 11.05 24.95 35.16
CA PRO A 70 12.47 25.19 35.11
C PRO A 70 13.24 23.88 35.13
N GLU A 71 14.41 23.87 34.49
CA GLU A 71 15.33 22.76 34.31
C GLU A 71 15.33 21.79 35.50
N THR A 72 14.45 20.83 35.51
CA THR A 72 14.50 19.66 36.36
C THR A 72 15.58 18.75 35.80
N THR A 73 16.52 18.37 36.64
CA THR A 73 17.53 17.36 36.33
C THR A 73 16.89 16.22 35.54
N THR A 74 17.28 16.09 34.26
CA THR A 74 16.76 15.03 33.38
C THR A 74 17.26 13.70 33.96
N ILE A 75 16.33 12.86 34.43
CA ILE A 75 16.66 11.49 34.85
C ILE A 75 16.67 10.65 33.58
N PRO A 76 17.83 10.09 33.16
CA PRO A 76 17.86 9.20 31.97
C PRO A 76 16.92 8.01 32.18
N PHE A 77 16.11 7.73 31.18
CA PHE A 77 15.14 6.64 31.22
C PHE A 77 14.91 6.09 29.80
N ALA A 78 14.72 4.79 29.67
CA ALA A 78 14.27 4.14 28.47
C ALA A 78 12.95 3.42 28.75
N GLU A 79 11.95 3.60 27.89
CA GLU A 79 10.72 2.80 27.99
C GLU A 79 10.92 1.49 27.23
N LEU A 80 10.83 0.38 27.97
CA LEU A 80 11.14 -0.96 27.45
C LEU A 80 9.91 -1.80 27.10
N HIS A 81 8.71 -1.25 27.27
CA HIS A 81 7.48 -2.00 27.03
C HIS A 81 6.35 -1.08 26.57
N ALA A 82 6.45 -0.57 25.34
CA ALA A 82 5.44 0.33 24.76
C ALA A 82 4.69 -0.34 23.61
N TYR A 83 3.43 0.09 23.39
CA TYR A 83 2.57 -0.39 22.32
C TYR A 83 2.27 0.69 21.31
N SER A 84 2.30 0.34 20.02
CA SER A 84 1.73 1.17 18.96
C SER A 84 0.28 0.80 18.68
N ASN A 85 -0.35 1.53 17.74
CA ASN A 85 -1.68 1.17 17.23
C ASN A 85 -1.71 -0.16 16.47
N TYR A 86 -0.56 -0.77 16.18
CA TYR A 86 -0.42 -2.12 15.63
C TYR A 86 -0.54 -3.23 16.69
N HIS A 87 -0.51 -2.87 17.96
CA HIS A 87 -1.06 -3.72 19.01
C HIS A 87 -2.60 -3.60 18.93
N PHE A 88 -3.19 -4.40 18.05
CA PHE A 88 -4.60 -4.28 17.63
C PHE A 88 -5.56 -4.25 18.83
N LEU A 89 -6.48 -3.29 18.82
CA LEU A 89 -7.46 -3.05 19.88
C LEU A 89 -6.87 -2.73 21.27
N ASN A 90 -5.62 -2.31 21.33
CA ASN A 90 -5.00 -1.81 22.57
C ASN A 90 -4.30 -0.47 22.33
N GLY A 91 -3.26 -0.44 21.50
CA GLY A 91 -2.49 0.78 21.27
C GLY A 91 -3.29 1.88 20.54
N ALA A 92 -3.11 3.12 20.95
CA ALA A 92 -3.89 4.28 20.47
C ALA A 92 -3.09 5.30 19.67
N SER A 93 -1.76 5.19 19.61
CA SER A 93 -0.91 6.11 18.87
C SER A 93 -0.14 5.39 17.78
N GLU A 94 0.13 6.08 16.68
CA GLU A 94 0.97 5.55 15.60
C GLU A 94 2.41 5.35 16.10
N ALA A 95 3.15 4.42 15.52
CA ALA A 95 4.55 4.18 15.89
C ALA A 95 5.39 5.46 15.75
N GLU A 96 5.11 6.25 14.72
CA GLU A 96 5.72 7.55 14.45
C GLU A 96 5.42 8.57 15.56
N ASP A 97 4.19 8.58 16.12
CA ASP A 97 3.82 9.47 17.22
C ASP A 97 4.49 9.04 18.55
N MET A 98 4.60 7.73 18.78
CA MET A 98 5.35 7.20 19.92
C MET A 98 6.81 7.65 19.88
N VAL A 99 7.46 7.55 18.73
CA VAL A 99 8.85 7.98 18.53
C VAL A 99 9.02 9.48 18.74
N ARG A 100 8.18 10.30 18.09
CA ARG A 100 8.24 11.77 18.25
C ARG A 100 8.05 12.20 19.71
N GLN A 101 7.14 11.53 20.40
CA GLN A 101 6.90 11.84 21.82
C GLN A 101 8.07 11.38 22.72
N ALA A 102 8.65 10.22 22.45
CA ALA A 102 9.82 9.73 23.16
C ALA A 102 11.01 10.71 23.01
N GLN A 103 11.22 11.22 21.81
CA GLN A 103 12.24 12.22 21.54
C GLN A 103 11.98 13.53 22.31
N ARG A 104 10.71 14.02 22.33
CA ARG A 104 10.33 15.23 23.11
C ARG A 104 10.51 15.06 24.61
N LEU A 105 10.31 13.86 25.13
CA LEU A 105 10.49 13.54 26.54
C LEU A 105 11.94 13.28 26.92
N GLY A 106 12.86 13.23 25.95
CA GLY A 106 14.29 12.96 26.16
C GLY A 106 14.57 11.54 26.61
N LEU A 107 13.81 10.56 26.13
CA LEU A 107 14.05 9.15 26.46
C LEU A 107 15.36 8.68 25.84
N SER A 108 16.10 7.84 26.58
CA SER A 108 17.35 7.21 26.13
C SER A 108 17.13 6.10 25.10
N GLY A 109 15.94 5.53 25.05
CA GLY A 109 15.53 4.50 24.13
C GLY A 109 14.03 4.20 24.24
N LEU A 110 13.49 3.57 23.21
CA LEU A 110 12.08 3.13 23.17
C LEU A 110 12.01 1.70 22.64
N ALA A 111 11.34 0.83 23.37
CA ALA A 111 10.97 -0.50 22.87
C ALA A 111 9.54 -0.48 22.36
N LEU A 112 9.35 -1.02 21.14
CA LEU A 112 8.04 -1.33 20.64
C LEU A 112 7.79 -2.83 20.77
N VAL A 113 6.71 -3.16 21.50
CA VAL A 113 6.32 -4.54 21.79
C VAL A 113 4.88 -4.74 21.33
N GLU A 114 4.67 -5.67 20.42
CA GLU A 114 3.35 -5.95 19.87
C GLU A 114 2.94 -7.38 20.12
N ARG A 115 1.64 -7.65 20.13
CA ARG A 115 1.12 -8.98 20.44
C ARG A 115 1.32 -9.93 19.26
N ASP A 116 2.07 -11.00 19.46
CA ASP A 116 2.27 -12.10 18.51
C ASP A 116 2.78 -11.66 17.13
N GLY A 117 3.60 -10.59 17.09
CA GLY A 117 4.08 -10.07 15.82
C GLY A 117 5.00 -8.88 15.88
N PHE A 118 5.41 -8.45 14.66
CA PHE A 118 6.20 -7.27 14.37
C PHE A 118 5.50 -6.33 13.39
N TYR A 119 4.21 -6.13 13.54
CA TYR A 119 3.33 -5.46 12.58
C TYR A 119 3.73 -4.02 12.28
N GLY A 120 4.16 -3.26 13.30
CA GLY A 120 4.56 -1.85 13.19
C GLY A 120 6.07 -1.63 13.16
N ALA A 121 6.89 -2.71 13.17
CA ALA A 121 8.34 -2.61 13.36
C ALA A 121 9.05 -1.77 12.29
N MET A 122 8.65 -1.85 11.00
CA MET A 122 9.25 -1.05 9.95
C MET A 122 8.96 0.44 10.11
N ARG A 123 7.72 0.82 10.37
CA ARG A 123 7.32 2.22 10.61
C ARG A 123 8.02 2.80 11.83
N PHE A 124 8.16 1.99 12.87
CA PHE A 124 8.91 2.35 14.07
C PHE A 124 10.39 2.60 13.74
N ALA A 125 11.03 1.70 12.98
CA ALA A 125 12.42 1.83 12.59
C ALA A 125 12.68 3.08 11.73
N GLU A 126 11.81 3.36 10.75
CA GLU A 126 11.91 4.54 9.88
C GLU A 126 11.76 5.84 10.68
N ALA A 127 10.72 5.95 11.50
CA ALA A 127 10.50 7.12 12.34
C ALA A 127 11.63 7.37 13.32
N ALA A 128 12.16 6.30 13.93
CA ALA A 128 13.26 6.41 14.89
C ALA A 128 14.59 6.83 14.23
N ALA A 129 14.81 6.41 12.98
CA ALA A 129 15.98 6.86 12.21
C ALA A 129 15.92 8.37 11.91
N GLU A 130 14.71 8.90 11.59
CA GLU A 130 14.49 10.34 11.39
C GLU A 130 14.71 11.15 12.67
N GLU A 131 14.16 10.68 13.80
CA GLU A 131 14.21 11.38 15.09
C GLU A 131 15.46 11.04 15.93
N LYS A 132 16.30 10.10 15.49
CA LYS A 132 17.55 9.66 16.13
C LYS A 132 17.36 9.08 17.54
N ILE A 133 16.34 8.27 17.73
CA ILE A 133 16.06 7.52 18.95
C ILE A 133 16.61 6.10 18.86
N SER A 134 17.18 5.59 19.97
CA SER A 134 17.57 4.18 20.07
C SER A 134 16.34 3.27 20.07
N THR A 135 16.30 2.32 19.14
CA THR A 135 15.18 1.37 18.96
C THR A 135 15.47 0.03 19.60
N ILE A 136 14.50 -0.48 20.34
CA ILE A 136 14.48 -1.84 20.86
C ILE A 136 13.23 -2.53 20.29
N PHE A 137 13.39 -3.75 19.78
CA PHE A 137 12.29 -4.54 19.24
C PHE A 137 11.95 -5.69 20.16
N GLY A 138 10.68 -5.94 20.32
CA GLY A 138 10.17 -7.04 21.14
C GLY A 138 8.79 -7.49 20.71
N ALA A 139 8.30 -8.55 21.34
CA ALA A 139 6.94 -9.03 21.16
C ALA A 139 6.39 -9.63 22.46
N GLU A 140 5.09 -9.53 22.63
CA GLU A 140 4.34 -10.31 23.60
C GLU A 140 3.92 -11.63 22.98
N LEU A 141 4.26 -12.74 23.58
CA LEU A 141 3.89 -14.08 23.15
C LEU A 141 2.70 -14.59 23.96
N SER A 142 1.59 -14.87 23.28
CA SER A 142 0.37 -15.42 23.90
C SER A 142 0.53 -16.91 24.19
N THR A 143 1.25 -17.27 25.27
CA THR A 143 1.48 -18.67 25.66
C THR A 143 0.31 -19.23 26.45
N ASP A 144 0.23 -20.56 26.58
CA ASP A 144 -0.78 -21.23 27.43
C ASP A 144 -0.66 -20.86 28.92
N ASN A 145 0.51 -20.39 29.36
CA ASN A 145 0.82 -20.00 30.74
C ASN A 145 0.71 -18.49 31.02
N GLY A 146 0.18 -17.73 30.02
CA GLY A 146 0.07 -16.25 30.08
C GLY A 146 0.88 -15.55 29.00
N VAL A 147 0.92 -14.24 29.08
CA VAL A 147 1.60 -13.40 28.09
C VAL A 147 3.05 -13.22 28.49
N LEU A 148 3.96 -13.75 27.69
CA LEU A 148 5.41 -13.63 27.89
C LEU A 148 5.97 -12.50 27.03
N THR A 149 6.47 -11.44 27.66
CA THR A 149 7.10 -10.33 26.96
C THR A 149 8.57 -10.61 26.71
N VAL A 150 9.01 -10.45 25.47
CA VAL A 150 10.37 -10.73 25.02
C VAL A 150 10.97 -9.49 24.37
N LEU A 151 12.19 -9.10 24.76
CA LEU A 151 12.99 -8.08 24.09
C LEU A 151 14.16 -8.75 23.35
N CYS A 152 14.37 -8.32 22.10
CA CYS A 152 15.44 -8.82 21.25
C CYS A 152 16.78 -8.21 21.65
N ARG A 153 17.82 -9.03 21.88
CA ARG A 153 19.22 -8.59 22.05
C ARG A 153 19.88 -8.56 20.67
N GLY A 154 19.76 -7.43 20.01
CA GLY A 154 20.33 -7.22 18.67
C GLY A 154 19.60 -7.94 17.52
N PRO A 155 20.15 -7.88 16.31
CA PRO A 155 19.51 -8.41 15.09
C PRO A 155 19.27 -9.93 15.14
N GLU A 156 20.17 -10.70 15.76
CA GLU A 156 20.00 -12.14 15.89
C GLU A 156 18.81 -12.50 16.78
N GLY A 157 18.63 -11.75 17.89
CA GLY A 157 17.45 -11.90 18.75
C GLY A 157 16.16 -11.65 17.99
N TYR A 158 16.12 -10.62 17.15
CA TYR A 158 14.98 -10.32 16.27
C TYR A 158 14.69 -11.48 15.29
N ARG A 159 15.72 -11.96 14.59
CA ARG A 159 15.58 -13.05 13.62
C ARG A 159 15.03 -14.32 14.27
N ARG A 160 15.54 -14.69 15.44
CA ARG A 160 15.09 -15.86 16.21
C ARG A 160 13.64 -15.68 16.66
N LEU A 161 13.28 -14.50 17.16
CA LEU A 161 11.91 -14.23 17.62
C LEU A 161 10.92 -14.24 16.46
N SER A 162 11.27 -13.66 15.32
CA SER A 162 10.47 -13.71 14.10
C SER A 162 10.19 -15.15 13.62
N ARG A 163 11.22 -16.02 13.69
CA ARG A 163 11.04 -17.45 13.36
C ARG A 163 10.10 -18.16 14.33
N VAL A 164 10.21 -17.89 15.63
CA VAL A 164 9.34 -18.49 16.65
C VAL A 164 7.90 -18.03 16.48
N ILE A 165 7.68 -16.73 16.25
CA ILE A 165 6.36 -16.18 15.96
C ILE A 165 5.78 -16.84 14.71
N THR A 166 6.58 -16.96 13.64
CA THR A 166 6.17 -17.65 12.40
C THR A 166 5.77 -19.10 12.69
N ALA A 167 6.60 -19.86 13.40
CA ALA A 167 6.30 -21.25 13.73
C ALA A 167 5.02 -21.38 14.55
N ALA A 168 4.75 -20.49 15.48
CA ALA A 168 3.54 -20.46 16.28
C ALA A 168 2.28 -20.18 15.44
N HIS A 169 2.38 -19.26 14.46
CA HIS A 169 1.27 -18.91 13.57
C HIS A 169 1.03 -19.95 12.46
N MET A 170 2.08 -20.62 11.99
CA MET A 170 2.04 -21.52 10.82
C MET A 170 1.75 -22.98 11.14
N GLN A 171 1.41 -23.31 12.39
CA GLN A 171 1.08 -24.69 12.78
C GLN A 171 -0.08 -25.23 11.93
N GLN A 172 0.10 -26.46 11.44
CA GLN A 172 -0.91 -27.15 10.64
C GLN A 172 -2.18 -27.39 11.46
N GLY A 173 -3.34 -27.25 10.81
CA GLY A 173 -4.65 -27.46 11.44
C GLY A 173 -5.09 -26.32 12.37
N ASN A 174 -4.40 -25.21 12.41
CA ASN A 174 -4.78 -24.05 13.22
C ASN A 174 -5.92 -23.25 12.56
N HIS A 175 -7.13 -23.83 12.58
CA HIS A 175 -8.33 -23.17 12.03
C HIS A 175 -8.72 -21.90 12.80
N ASN A 176 -8.35 -21.80 14.07
CA ASN A 176 -8.63 -20.63 14.92
C ASN A 176 -7.65 -19.47 14.70
N ARG A 177 -6.56 -19.67 13.96
CA ARG A 177 -5.52 -18.67 13.66
C ARG A 177 -4.92 -17.97 14.87
N GLN A 178 -5.05 -18.55 16.04
CA GLN A 178 -4.32 -18.09 17.22
C GLN A 178 -2.95 -18.76 17.22
N PRO A 179 -1.87 -18.03 17.48
CA PRO A 179 -0.55 -18.62 17.57
C PRO A 179 -0.49 -19.61 18.73
N ARG A 180 0.30 -20.66 18.58
CA ARG A 180 0.55 -21.65 19.61
C ARG A 180 2.05 -21.74 19.85
N TYR A 181 2.48 -21.25 20.98
CA TYR A 181 3.88 -21.27 21.36
C TYR A 181 4.23 -22.58 22.05
N PRO A 182 5.49 -23.06 21.92
CA PRO A 182 5.98 -24.19 22.70
C PRO A 182 6.20 -23.80 24.17
N ASP A 183 6.59 -24.74 24.98
CA ASP A 183 6.89 -24.50 26.39
C ASP A 183 8.11 -23.58 26.59
N PHE A 184 8.30 -23.09 27.81
CA PHE A 184 9.39 -22.17 28.13
C PHE A 184 10.79 -22.75 27.85
N THR A 185 10.98 -24.07 27.99
CA THR A 185 12.26 -24.73 27.71
C THR A 185 12.61 -24.69 26.23
N GLU A 186 11.64 -24.95 25.37
CA GLU A 186 11.82 -24.86 23.92
C GLU A 186 11.99 -23.40 23.46
N LEU A 187 11.23 -22.47 24.07
CA LEU A 187 11.41 -21.02 23.81
C LEU A 187 12.80 -20.57 24.21
N ALA A 188 13.32 -20.98 25.37
CA ALA A 188 14.66 -20.64 25.81
C ALA A 188 15.76 -21.22 24.90
N ARG A 189 15.56 -22.45 24.40
CA ARG A 189 16.45 -23.04 23.38
C ARG A 189 16.43 -22.25 22.08
N ALA A 190 15.27 -21.80 21.64
CA ALA A 190 15.13 -20.94 20.46
C ALA A 190 15.78 -19.57 20.67
N ALA A 191 15.68 -19.01 21.86
CA ALA A 191 16.30 -17.75 22.24
C ALA A 191 17.83 -17.79 22.20
N ASP A 192 18.44 -18.89 22.64
CA ASP A 192 19.89 -19.09 22.69
C ASP A 192 20.68 -17.87 23.26
N ASN A 193 20.22 -17.35 24.38
CA ASN A 193 20.72 -16.15 25.06
C ASN A 193 20.59 -14.83 24.26
N HIS A 194 19.83 -14.78 23.17
CA HIS A 194 19.62 -13.57 22.38
C HIS A 194 18.35 -12.81 22.76
N TRP A 195 17.67 -13.20 23.83
CA TRP A 195 16.49 -12.49 24.32
C TRP A 195 16.62 -12.13 25.79
N TYR A 196 15.97 -11.02 26.18
CA TYR A 196 15.53 -10.79 27.53
C TYR A 196 14.05 -11.10 27.66
N VAL A 197 13.66 -11.76 28.74
CA VAL A 197 12.29 -12.05 29.10
C VAL A 197 11.87 -11.14 30.25
N LEU A 198 10.78 -10.40 30.10
CA LEU A 198 10.24 -9.54 31.14
C LEU A 198 9.29 -10.36 32.04
N LEU A 199 9.64 -10.47 33.30
CA LEU A 199 8.88 -11.17 34.32
C LEU A 199 8.11 -10.16 35.18
N ASN A 200 6.80 -10.08 35.03
CA ASN A 200 5.93 -9.20 35.79
C ASN A 200 5.07 -9.95 36.82
N ALA A 201 4.26 -9.23 37.61
CA ALA A 201 3.42 -9.80 38.65
C ALA A 201 2.40 -10.83 38.13
N ALA A 202 1.91 -10.68 36.90
CA ALA A 202 0.95 -11.61 36.28
C ALA A 202 1.56 -13.01 36.04
N LEU A 203 2.87 -13.08 35.86
CA LEU A 203 3.62 -14.33 35.67
C LEU A 203 4.25 -14.89 36.95
N ALA A 204 3.92 -14.36 38.15
CA ALA A 204 4.52 -14.78 39.43
C ALA A 204 4.41 -16.29 39.67
N ASN A 205 3.30 -16.91 39.26
CA ASN A 205 3.12 -18.35 39.44
C ASN A 205 3.99 -19.22 38.51
N ASN A 206 4.54 -18.63 37.44
CA ASN A 206 5.40 -19.30 36.44
C ASN A 206 6.87 -18.86 36.59
N ALA A 207 7.19 -18.05 37.61
CA ALA A 207 8.52 -17.42 37.73
C ALA A 207 9.64 -18.45 37.82
N GLU A 208 9.46 -19.52 38.62
CA GLU A 208 10.46 -20.59 38.76
C GLU A 208 10.73 -21.30 37.42
N ASP A 209 9.68 -21.64 36.70
CA ASP A 209 9.79 -22.31 35.37
C ASP A 209 10.49 -21.40 34.35
N ILE A 210 10.15 -20.10 34.31
CA ILE A 210 10.75 -19.12 33.43
C ILE A 210 12.23 -18.93 33.75
N VAL A 211 12.56 -18.71 35.02
CA VAL A 211 13.96 -18.51 35.44
C VAL A 211 14.81 -19.77 35.23
N THR A 212 14.22 -20.95 35.48
CA THR A 212 14.91 -22.23 35.21
C THR A 212 15.16 -22.45 33.72
N ALA A 213 14.22 -22.11 32.88
CA ALA A 213 14.34 -22.30 31.44
C ALA A 213 15.32 -21.31 30.79
N PHE A 214 15.17 -20.00 31.03
CA PHE A 214 15.95 -18.94 30.39
C PHE A 214 17.27 -18.60 31.11
N GLY A 215 17.39 -18.92 32.39
CA GLY A 215 18.49 -18.53 33.27
C GLY A 215 18.32 -17.09 33.81
N ALA A 216 18.72 -16.85 35.03
CA ALA A 216 18.54 -15.56 35.73
C ALA A 216 19.14 -14.35 34.99
N ASN A 217 20.22 -14.56 34.24
CA ASN A 217 20.86 -13.49 33.45
C ASN A 217 20.06 -13.02 32.24
N ASN A 218 19.06 -13.78 31.82
CA ASN A 218 18.19 -13.47 30.65
C ASN A 218 16.76 -13.11 31.07
N VAL A 219 16.48 -13.08 32.39
CA VAL A 219 15.17 -12.71 32.93
C VAL A 219 15.28 -11.39 33.67
N ILE A 220 14.44 -10.45 33.31
CA ILE A 220 14.36 -9.10 33.87
C ILE A 220 13.05 -8.97 34.64
N ALA A 221 13.11 -8.61 35.90
CA ALA A 221 11.94 -8.36 36.73
C ALA A 221 11.35 -6.98 36.41
N GLU A 222 10.16 -6.95 35.82
CA GLU A 222 9.49 -5.74 35.37
C GLU A 222 8.46 -5.24 36.39
N CYS A 223 8.75 -4.12 37.02
CA CYS A 223 7.81 -3.38 37.85
C CYS A 223 6.92 -2.50 36.95
N HIS A 224 5.64 -2.79 36.92
CA HIS A 224 4.66 -2.00 36.20
C HIS A 224 4.10 -0.87 37.07
N VAL A 225 4.03 0.34 36.51
CA VAL A 225 3.43 1.52 37.15
C VAL A 225 2.31 2.04 36.24
N GLY A 226 1.09 1.59 36.49
CA GLY A 226 -0.12 1.95 35.74
C GLY A 226 -0.92 3.09 36.34
N PHE A 227 -0.48 3.65 37.49
CA PHE A 227 -1.22 4.63 38.30
C PHE A 227 -2.55 4.10 38.82
N ILE A 228 -2.55 2.82 39.18
CA ILE A 228 -3.67 2.11 39.78
C ILE A 228 -3.34 1.76 41.27
N PRO A 229 -4.37 1.53 42.10
CA PRO A 229 -4.14 1.20 43.52
C PRO A 229 -3.27 -0.05 43.74
N GLU A 230 -3.32 -1.00 42.82
CA GLU A 230 -2.63 -2.29 42.86
C GLU A 230 -1.13 -2.18 42.55
N ASP A 231 -0.63 -1.04 42.05
CA ASP A 231 0.77 -0.84 41.68
C ASP A 231 1.73 -1.17 42.82
N ALA A 232 1.40 -0.76 44.06
CA ALA A 232 2.24 -1.01 45.21
C ALA A 232 2.40 -2.52 45.51
N ASP A 233 1.32 -3.29 45.37
CA ASP A 233 1.34 -4.75 45.56
C ASP A 233 2.06 -5.44 44.40
N ASN A 234 1.84 -5.03 43.19
CA ASN A 234 2.52 -5.54 42.01
C ASN A 234 4.03 -5.31 42.08
N VAL A 235 4.46 -4.10 42.46
CA VAL A 235 5.88 -3.76 42.62
C VAL A 235 6.50 -4.62 43.76
N ARG A 236 5.79 -4.85 44.87
CA ARG A 236 6.26 -5.70 45.94
C ARG A 236 6.44 -7.16 45.49
N ILE A 237 5.45 -7.73 44.78
CA ILE A 237 5.54 -9.10 44.24
C ILE A 237 6.77 -9.24 43.36
N VAL A 238 6.97 -8.29 42.44
CA VAL A 238 8.09 -8.31 41.47
C VAL A 238 9.44 -8.15 42.18
N THR A 239 9.54 -7.26 43.17
CA THR A 239 10.79 -7.10 43.98
C THR A 239 11.11 -8.32 44.82
N ASP A 240 10.12 -9.00 45.39
CA ASP A 240 10.30 -10.25 46.09
C ASP A 240 10.79 -11.38 45.15
N MET A 241 10.24 -11.46 43.96
CA MET A 241 10.72 -12.38 42.92
C MET A 241 12.18 -12.05 42.53
N ALA A 242 12.48 -10.78 42.26
CA ALA A 242 13.84 -10.36 41.94
C ALA A 242 14.86 -10.71 43.00
N ALA A 243 14.50 -10.51 44.27
CA ALA A 243 15.35 -10.88 45.40
C ALA A 243 15.57 -12.40 45.52
N THR A 244 14.53 -13.19 45.20
CA THR A 244 14.60 -14.66 45.31
C THR A 244 15.56 -15.26 44.27
N TRP A 245 15.58 -14.75 43.06
CA TRP A 245 16.39 -15.29 41.94
C TRP A 245 17.57 -14.40 41.52
N GLY A 246 17.79 -13.27 42.20
CA GLY A 246 18.89 -12.34 41.87
C GLY A 246 18.72 -11.64 40.53
N LEU A 247 17.48 -11.28 40.15
CA LEU A 247 17.15 -10.68 38.88
C LEU A 247 17.40 -9.17 38.90
N ILE A 248 17.77 -8.63 37.72
CA ILE A 248 17.77 -7.18 37.47
C ILE A 248 16.33 -6.70 37.46
N THR A 249 16.04 -5.57 38.13
CA THR A 249 14.73 -4.93 38.14
C THR A 249 14.71 -3.72 37.26
N ILE A 250 13.63 -3.55 36.51
CA ILE A 250 13.31 -2.36 35.70
C ILE A 250 11.92 -1.84 36.07
N VAL A 251 11.62 -0.64 35.58
CA VAL A 251 10.28 -0.06 35.65
C VAL A 251 9.77 0.31 34.28
N SER A 252 8.49 0.06 34.02
CA SER A 252 7.77 0.47 32.81
C SER A 252 6.39 0.98 33.18
N CYS A 253 5.84 1.90 32.37
CA CYS A 253 4.43 2.26 32.48
C CYS A 253 3.58 1.60 31.37
N THR A 254 4.15 0.70 30.58
CA THR A 254 3.50 -0.01 29.47
C THR A 254 2.58 0.91 28.66
N PRO A 255 3.12 2.00 28.08
CA PRO A 255 2.29 3.03 27.46
C PRO A 255 1.65 2.50 26.18
N ASN A 256 0.34 2.62 26.09
CA ASN A 256 -0.46 2.32 24.90
C ASN A 256 -0.90 3.57 24.13
N ALA A 257 -0.39 4.73 24.54
CA ALA A 257 -0.61 6.02 23.91
C ALA A 257 0.66 6.89 23.99
N ALA A 258 0.89 7.72 22.99
CA ALA A 258 1.98 8.69 23.02
C ALA A 258 1.71 9.81 24.03
N THR A 259 0.47 10.26 24.09
CA THR A 259 0.04 11.38 24.92
C THR A 259 -1.22 11.07 25.71
N ARG A 260 -1.47 11.89 26.76
CA ARG A 260 -2.71 11.80 27.54
C ARG A 260 -3.97 11.98 26.69
N ALA A 261 -3.90 12.74 25.62
CA ALA A 261 -5.05 12.98 24.73
C ALA A 261 -5.53 11.70 24.03
N ASP A 262 -4.62 10.76 23.79
CA ASP A 262 -4.91 9.50 23.09
C ASP A 262 -5.40 8.40 24.06
N ALA A 263 -5.25 8.59 25.37
CA ALA A 263 -5.57 7.57 26.39
C ALA A 263 -7.05 7.17 26.36
N HIS A 264 -7.97 8.07 26.03
CA HIS A 264 -9.40 7.75 25.91
C HIS A 264 -9.67 6.78 24.75
N LEU A 265 -8.98 6.94 23.63
CA LEU A 265 -9.05 5.98 22.51
C LEU A 265 -8.50 4.60 22.91
N ALA A 266 -7.39 4.57 23.68
CA ALA A 266 -6.83 3.32 24.20
C ALA A 266 -7.85 2.58 25.07
N ALA A 267 -8.50 3.27 26.00
CA ALA A 267 -9.55 2.69 26.85
C ALA A 267 -10.73 2.15 26.03
N ALA A 268 -11.18 2.90 25.02
CA ALA A 268 -12.26 2.46 24.13
C ALA A 268 -11.87 1.21 23.32
N LYS A 269 -10.62 1.13 22.84
CA LYS A 269 -10.12 -0.06 22.15
C LYS A 269 -10.02 -1.27 23.09
N HIS A 270 -9.51 -1.07 24.31
CA HIS A 270 -9.41 -2.11 25.31
C HIS A 270 -10.80 -2.68 25.68
N ALA A 271 -11.79 -1.82 25.93
CA ALA A 271 -13.16 -2.25 26.19
C ALA A 271 -13.73 -3.08 25.04
N LEU A 272 -13.46 -2.69 23.79
CA LEU A 272 -13.87 -3.46 22.59
C LEU A 272 -13.16 -4.82 22.49
N SER A 273 -11.88 -4.90 22.85
CA SER A 273 -11.12 -6.14 22.91
C SER A 273 -11.80 -7.14 23.84
N ASP A 274 -12.22 -6.68 25.01
CA ASP A 274 -12.89 -7.48 26.03
C ASP A 274 -14.39 -7.67 25.77
N ARG A 275 -14.88 -7.15 24.63
CA ARG A 275 -16.31 -7.19 24.27
C ARG A 275 -17.23 -6.52 25.29
N ARG A 276 -16.73 -5.48 25.94
CA ARG A 276 -17.44 -4.62 26.89
C ARG A 276 -17.64 -3.21 26.33
N ASP A 277 -18.33 -2.39 27.06
CA ASP A 277 -18.34 -0.94 26.88
C ASP A 277 -17.53 -0.25 28.00
N LEU A 278 -17.23 1.02 27.82
CA LEU A 278 -16.42 1.79 28.77
C LEU A 278 -16.99 1.82 30.20
N ASN A 279 -18.31 1.81 30.36
CA ASN A 279 -18.92 1.82 31.69
C ASN A 279 -18.73 0.47 32.41
N ASN A 280 -18.74 -0.63 31.66
CA ASN A 280 -18.56 -1.98 32.19
C ASN A 280 -17.09 -2.40 32.30
N ALA A 281 -16.19 -1.67 31.60
CA ALA A 281 -14.73 -1.92 31.64
C ALA A 281 -14.00 -1.01 32.64
N GLU A 282 -14.68 -0.08 33.32
CA GLU A 282 -14.06 0.95 34.17
C GLU A 282 -13.19 0.38 35.28
N ALA A 283 -13.56 -0.77 35.85
CA ALA A 283 -12.81 -1.42 36.89
C ALA A 283 -11.44 -1.99 36.42
N ASP A 284 -11.33 -2.33 35.14
CA ASP A 284 -10.16 -2.96 34.56
C ASP A 284 -9.28 -1.95 33.76
N CYS A 285 -9.73 -0.71 33.64
CA CYS A 285 -9.00 0.34 32.94
C CYS A 285 -8.18 1.18 33.90
N PRO A 286 -6.93 1.51 33.56
CA PRO A 286 -6.14 2.47 34.34
C PRO A 286 -6.88 3.82 34.51
N PRO A 287 -6.68 4.54 35.61
CA PRO A 287 -7.19 5.88 35.77
C PRO A 287 -6.87 6.76 34.56
N LEU A 288 -7.82 7.56 34.11
CA LEU A 288 -7.70 8.40 32.93
C LEU A 288 -7.71 7.65 31.58
N GLY A 289 -8.10 6.38 31.57
CA GLY A 289 -8.37 5.63 30.35
C GLY A 289 -7.15 5.09 29.61
N GLY A 290 -6.03 4.92 30.27
CA GLY A 290 -4.84 4.31 29.71
C GLY A 290 -3.54 4.89 30.22
N THR A 291 -2.44 4.32 29.75
CA THR A 291 -1.09 4.80 30.05
C THR A 291 -0.50 5.50 28.83
N TRP A 292 0.32 6.51 29.05
CA TRP A 292 1.02 7.24 28.00
C TRP A 292 2.49 7.40 28.34
N LEU A 293 3.32 7.70 27.33
CA LEU A 293 4.75 7.90 27.49
C LEU A 293 5.06 8.98 28.52
N ARG A 294 6.02 8.69 29.38
CA ARG A 294 6.50 9.56 30.45
C ARG A 294 8.02 9.63 30.47
N ASN A 295 8.56 10.73 30.97
CA ASN A 295 10.01 10.87 31.19
C ASN A 295 10.43 10.25 32.54
N GLY A 296 11.74 10.09 32.72
CA GLY A 296 12.29 9.48 33.92
C GLY A 296 11.91 10.17 35.25
N ALA A 297 11.73 11.50 35.24
CA ALA A 297 11.29 12.24 36.44
C ALA A 297 9.82 11.94 36.78
N GLN A 298 8.95 11.80 35.78
CA GLN A 298 7.56 11.40 35.99
C GLN A 298 7.43 9.96 36.48
N ILE A 299 8.23 9.05 35.91
CA ILE A 299 8.31 7.65 36.39
C ILE A 299 8.82 7.59 37.82
N ARG A 300 9.89 8.33 38.16
CA ARG A 300 10.42 8.40 39.50
C ARG A 300 9.40 8.89 40.53
N ALA A 301 8.59 9.87 40.13
CA ALA A 301 7.53 10.40 41.01
C ALA A 301 6.36 9.43 41.22
N ALA A 302 6.15 8.47 40.27
CA ALA A 302 5.09 7.48 40.35
C ALA A 302 5.49 6.23 41.13
N LEU A 303 6.79 5.91 41.21
CA LEU A 303 7.27 4.76 41.96
C LEU A 303 7.05 4.94 43.46
N PRO A 304 6.60 3.90 44.16
CA PRO A 304 6.61 3.87 45.62
C PRO A 304 8.03 4.17 46.14
N PRO A 305 8.16 4.73 47.36
CA PRO A 305 9.48 4.98 47.97
C PRO A 305 10.12 3.67 48.38
N LEU A 306 10.79 2.99 47.47
CA LEU A 306 11.53 1.76 47.68
C LEU A 306 13.03 2.02 47.73
N PRO A 307 13.86 1.19 48.45
CA PRO A 307 15.31 1.38 48.54
C PRO A 307 16.00 1.35 47.20
N HIS A 308 15.62 0.87 46.16
CA HIS A 308 16.32 0.74 44.85
C HIS A 308 15.56 1.36 43.68
N SER A 309 14.66 2.32 43.91
CA SER A 309 13.85 2.92 42.85
C SER A 309 14.70 3.62 41.75
N ASP A 310 15.83 4.23 42.14
CA ASP A 310 16.73 4.87 41.16
C ASP A 310 17.49 3.85 40.32
N ASP A 311 17.86 2.70 40.94
CA ASP A 311 18.51 1.60 40.21
C ASP A 311 17.55 1.00 39.17
N MET A 312 16.26 0.86 39.46
CA MET A 312 15.26 0.37 38.51
C MET A 312 15.19 1.25 37.27
N ILE A 313 15.26 2.56 37.43
CA ILE A 313 15.26 3.51 36.33
C ILE A 313 16.57 3.44 35.54
N ALA A 314 17.71 3.41 36.24
CA ALA A 314 19.02 3.31 35.60
C ALA A 314 19.17 2.00 34.80
N ASN A 315 18.65 0.90 35.34
CA ASN A 315 18.67 -0.40 34.68
C ASN A 315 17.92 -0.38 33.33
N THR A 316 16.87 0.46 33.16
CA THR A 316 16.20 0.56 31.86
C THR A 316 17.13 1.05 30.78
N VAL A 317 18.00 2.02 31.10
CA VAL A 317 18.98 2.56 30.15
C VAL A 317 20.08 1.54 29.85
N HIS A 318 20.50 0.79 30.85
CA HIS A 318 21.47 -0.30 30.67
C HIS A 318 20.93 -1.39 29.75
N ILE A 319 19.74 -1.92 30.01
CA ILE A 319 19.08 -2.95 29.20
C ILE A 319 18.81 -2.41 27.78
N ALA A 320 18.37 -1.15 27.67
CA ALA A 320 18.19 -0.50 26.36
C ALA A 320 19.49 -0.52 25.53
N SER A 321 20.64 -0.23 26.15
CA SER A 321 21.93 -0.19 25.46
C SER A 321 22.37 -1.57 24.95
N GLU A 322 22.00 -2.64 25.63
CA GLU A 322 22.31 -4.02 25.21
C GLU A 322 21.34 -4.54 24.12
N CYS A 323 20.11 -4.03 24.07
CA CYS A 323 19.09 -4.44 23.12
C CYS A 323 19.05 -3.58 21.86
N ALA A 324 19.51 -2.32 21.94
CA ALA A 324 19.34 -1.37 20.86
C ALA A 324 20.07 -1.78 19.59
N PHE A 325 19.35 -1.74 18.47
CA PHE A 325 19.93 -1.91 17.13
C PHE A 325 19.06 -1.22 16.10
N THR A 326 19.64 -0.89 14.97
CA THR A 326 18.89 -0.37 13.82
C THR A 326 18.38 -1.55 12.99
N LEU A 327 17.10 -1.55 12.65
CA LEU A 327 16.49 -2.57 11.81
C LEU A 327 16.93 -2.36 10.33
N ASN A 328 18.23 -2.46 10.08
CA ASN A 328 18.80 -2.53 8.74
C ASN A 328 18.74 -4.01 8.31
N LEU A 329 17.58 -4.41 7.87
CA LEU A 329 17.43 -5.72 7.26
C LEU A 329 18.24 -5.68 5.95
N ILE A 330 19.22 -6.57 5.80
CA ILE A 330 19.80 -6.83 4.51
C ILE A 330 18.66 -7.35 3.67
N ALA A 331 18.28 -6.58 2.63
CA ALA A 331 17.20 -6.97 1.72
C ALA A 331 17.48 -8.40 1.23
N PRO A 332 16.54 -9.33 1.34
CA PRO A 332 16.73 -10.66 0.79
C PRO A 332 16.89 -10.53 -0.72
N GLU A 333 17.81 -11.29 -1.27
CA GLU A 333 17.92 -11.41 -2.71
C GLU A 333 16.76 -12.27 -3.26
N LEU A 334 16.62 -12.30 -4.56
CA LEU A 334 15.70 -13.23 -5.21
C LEU A 334 16.33 -14.64 -5.19
N PRO A 335 15.50 -15.70 -5.09
CA PRO A 335 16.01 -17.04 -5.20
C PRO A 335 16.68 -17.25 -6.55
N THR A 336 17.80 -17.94 -6.56
CA THR A 336 18.46 -18.33 -7.81
C THR A 336 17.53 -19.19 -8.65
N THR A 337 17.37 -18.80 -9.90
CA THR A 337 16.53 -19.55 -10.84
C THR A 337 17.31 -20.75 -11.36
N ASP A 338 16.67 -21.93 -11.41
CA ASP A 338 17.27 -23.09 -12.07
C ASP A 338 17.46 -22.79 -13.55
N VAL A 339 18.72 -22.73 -13.98
CA VAL A 339 19.08 -22.50 -15.37
C VAL A 339 19.79 -23.74 -15.95
N PRO A 340 19.72 -23.99 -17.26
CA PRO A 340 20.41 -25.11 -17.89
C PRO A 340 21.92 -25.08 -17.67
N ALA A 341 22.54 -26.25 -17.66
CA ALA A 341 23.98 -26.39 -17.49
C ALA A 341 24.73 -25.58 -18.57
N GLY A 342 25.71 -24.79 -18.12
CA GLY A 342 26.49 -23.90 -18.99
C GLY A 342 25.95 -22.46 -19.07
N HIS A 343 24.83 -22.17 -18.44
CA HIS A 343 24.29 -20.81 -18.32
C HIS A 343 24.32 -20.32 -16.87
N ASN A 344 24.38 -19.00 -16.70
CA ASN A 344 23.97 -18.29 -15.53
C ASN A 344 22.62 -17.58 -15.83
N GLU A 345 21.99 -16.98 -14.84
CA GLU A 345 20.67 -16.34 -15.01
C GLU A 345 20.66 -15.30 -16.14
N MET A 346 21.73 -14.49 -16.25
CA MET A 346 21.79 -13.46 -17.29
C MET A 346 21.92 -14.07 -18.69
N SER A 347 22.83 -15.01 -18.88
CA SER A 347 23.03 -15.67 -20.17
C SER A 347 21.83 -16.54 -20.59
N TRP A 348 21.10 -17.08 -19.60
CA TRP A 348 19.85 -17.81 -19.87
C TRP A 348 18.71 -16.86 -20.23
N LEU A 349 18.61 -15.72 -19.56
CA LEU A 349 17.66 -14.66 -19.93
C LEU A 349 17.91 -14.15 -21.34
N GLU A 350 19.17 -13.81 -21.68
CA GLU A 350 19.56 -13.38 -23.03
C GLU A 350 19.17 -14.42 -24.09
N HIS A 351 19.51 -15.68 -23.86
CA HIS A 351 19.16 -16.78 -24.78
C HIS A 351 17.64 -16.86 -25.00
N THR A 352 16.88 -16.91 -23.92
CA THR A 352 15.42 -17.05 -23.97
C THR A 352 14.76 -15.84 -24.63
N VAL A 353 15.25 -14.64 -24.35
CA VAL A 353 14.73 -13.40 -24.98
C VAL A 353 14.94 -13.43 -26.47
N TRP A 354 16.14 -13.75 -26.96
CA TRP A 354 16.43 -13.77 -28.40
C TRP A 354 15.68 -14.85 -29.15
N GLU A 355 15.67 -16.07 -28.61
CA GLU A 355 14.88 -17.18 -29.20
C GLU A 355 13.42 -16.79 -29.39
N ARG A 356 12.78 -16.24 -28.33
CA ARG A 356 11.37 -15.86 -28.37
C ARG A 356 11.11 -14.58 -29.18
N ALA A 357 12.06 -13.64 -29.19
CA ALA A 357 11.95 -12.44 -30.00
C ALA A 357 11.94 -12.77 -31.50
N GLU A 358 12.86 -13.64 -31.95
CA GLU A 358 12.89 -14.09 -33.35
C GLU A 358 11.54 -14.70 -33.77
N ALA A 359 10.95 -15.55 -32.94
CA ALA A 359 9.66 -16.16 -33.22
C ALA A 359 8.51 -15.11 -33.28
N ARG A 360 8.48 -14.17 -32.33
CA ARG A 360 7.38 -13.17 -32.22
C ARG A 360 7.44 -12.07 -33.27
N TYR A 361 8.64 -11.78 -33.79
CA TYR A 361 8.84 -10.75 -34.81
C TYR A 361 9.04 -11.31 -36.22
N ALA A 362 8.97 -12.64 -36.42
CA ALA A 362 9.22 -13.30 -37.71
C ALA A 362 8.38 -12.77 -38.89
N THR A 363 7.19 -12.24 -38.60
CA THR A 363 6.26 -11.70 -39.65
C THR A 363 6.35 -10.18 -39.79
N ARG A 364 7.24 -9.50 -39.10
CA ARG A 364 7.36 -8.04 -39.09
C ARG A 364 8.38 -7.56 -40.13
N THR A 365 8.37 -6.25 -40.41
CA THR A 365 9.28 -5.65 -41.40
C THR A 365 10.73 -5.64 -40.91
N PRO A 366 11.73 -5.73 -41.86
CA PRO A 366 13.15 -5.68 -41.48
C PRO A 366 13.53 -4.41 -40.68
N GLU A 367 12.93 -3.28 -41.01
CA GLU A 367 13.21 -1.98 -40.38
C GLU A 367 12.74 -1.97 -38.92
N LEU A 368 11.59 -2.58 -38.63
CA LEU A 368 11.12 -2.74 -37.26
C LEU A 368 12.04 -3.70 -36.49
N TRP A 369 12.48 -4.80 -37.13
CA TRP A 369 13.36 -5.78 -36.49
C TRP A 369 14.70 -5.18 -36.06
N GLU A 370 15.29 -4.29 -36.87
CA GLU A 370 16.52 -3.58 -36.48
C GLU A 370 16.29 -2.67 -35.25
N GLN A 371 15.17 -1.96 -35.18
CA GLN A 371 14.81 -1.17 -33.99
C GLN A 371 14.61 -2.05 -32.76
N VAL A 372 13.94 -3.19 -32.90
CA VAL A 372 13.71 -4.17 -31.86
C VAL A 372 15.04 -4.70 -31.31
N ARG A 373 15.95 -5.08 -32.20
CA ARG A 373 17.26 -5.59 -31.78
C ARG A 373 18.05 -4.57 -30.97
N ALA A 374 18.06 -3.33 -31.43
CA ALA A 374 18.73 -2.25 -30.69
C ALA A 374 18.08 -2.05 -29.30
N GLN A 375 16.75 -2.06 -29.23
CA GLN A 375 16.01 -1.85 -27.99
C GLN A 375 16.21 -3.02 -27.01
N ILE A 376 16.08 -4.27 -27.47
CA ILE A 376 16.29 -5.46 -26.61
C ILE A 376 17.74 -5.49 -26.09
N THR A 377 18.73 -5.17 -26.91
CA THR A 377 20.13 -5.09 -26.47
C THR A 377 20.27 -4.07 -25.34
N TYR A 378 19.75 -2.87 -25.53
CA TYR A 378 19.74 -1.81 -24.52
C TYR A 378 19.05 -2.25 -23.20
N GLU A 379 17.87 -2.86 -23.32
CA GLU A 379 17.12 -3.32 -22.14
C GLU A 379 17.86 -4.42 -21.37
N LEU A 380 18.46 -5.39 -22.08
CA LEU A 380 19.26 -6.46 -21.47
C LEU A 380 20.52 -5.90 -20.77
N ASP A 381 21.17 -4.87 -21.34
CA ASP A 381 22.29 -4.20 -20.71
C ASP A 381 21.86 -3.50 -19.39
N VAL A 382 20.71 -2.83 -19.37
CA VAL A 382 20.18 -2.21 -18.17
C VAL A 382 19.81 -3.28 -17.11
N ILE A 383 19.17 -4.38 -17.51
CA ILE A 383 18.82 -5.50 -16.62
C ILE A 383 20.09 -6.10 -16.00
N LYS A 384 21.13 -6.27 -16.79
CA LYS A 384 22.45 -6.76 -16.34
C LYS A 384 23.12 -5.79 -15.38
N GLN A 385 23.13 -4.51 -15.70
CA GLN A 385 23.71 -3.46 -14.84
C GLN A 385 23.03 -3.39 -13.47
N LEU A 386 21.71 -3.58 -13.43
CA LEU A 386 20.91 -3.54 -12.20
C LEU A 386 20.83 -4.89 -11.48
N ASN A 387 21.40 -5.96 -12.06
CA ASN A 387 21.40 -7.32 -11.52
C ASN A 387 20.01 -7.90 -11.26
N PHE A 388 19.07 -7.74 -12.20
CA PHE A 388 17.71 -8.29 -12.10
C PHE A 388 17.34 -9.43 -13.07
N PRO A 389 18.27 -10.24 -13.63
CA PRO A 389 17.87 -11.31 -14.55
C PRO A 389 16.93 -12.33 -13.89
N GLY A 390 17.17 -12.69 -12.62
CA GLY A 390 16.34 -13.62 -11.86
C GLY A 390 14.89 -13.14 -11.73
N TYR A 391 14.66 -11.83 -11.57
CA TYR A 391 13.32 -11.27 -11.51
C TYR A 391 12.50 -11.56 -12.78
N PHE A 392 13.10 -11.31 -13.95
CA PHE A 392 12.46 -11.57 -15.24
C PHE A 392 12.22 -13.06 -15.48
N LEU A 393 13.16 -13.92 -15.06
CA LEU A 393 13.03 -15.36 -15.19
C LEU A 393 11.91 -15.91 -14.27
N ILE A 394 11.77 -15.39 -13.05
CA ILE A 394 10.66 -15.76 -12.14
C ILE A 394 9.32 -15.39 -12.76
N VAL A 395 9.16 -14.15 -13.26
CA VAL A 395 7.94 -13.69 -13.90
C VAL A 395 7.64 -14.51 -15.16
N CYS A 396 8.65 -14.75 -15.98
CA CYS A 396 8.54 -15.59 -17.18
C CYS A 396 8.04 -17.00 -16.82
N GLY A 397 8.61 -17.63 -15.78
CA GLY A 397 8.18 -18.95 -15.30
C GLY A 397 6.73 -18.99 -14.87
N ILE A 398 6.23 -17.94 -14.21
CA ILE A 398 4.82 -17.83 -13.82
C ILE A 398 3.92 -17.72 -15.06
N VAL A 399 4.30 -16.89 -16.04
CA VAL A 399 3.56 -16.72 -17.29
C VAL A 399 3.58 -18.03 -18.12
N ASP A 400 4.72 -18.70 -18.20
CA ASP A 400 4.85 -20.00 -18.90
C ASP A 400 3.98 -21.09 -18.24
N PHE A 401 3.92 -21.11 -16.90
CA PHE A 401 3.00 -21.98 -16.18
C PHE A 401 1.54 -21.69 -16.56
N CYS A 402 1.14 -20.43 -16.56
CA CYS A 402 -0.22 -20.04 -16.94
C CYS A 402 -0.53 -20.51 -18.38
N LYS A 403 0.32 -20.19 -19.34
CA LYS A 403 0.15 -20.57 -20.75
C LYS A 403 0.13 -22.07 -20.95
N GLY A 404 1.04 -22.80 -20.28
CA GLY A 404 1.12 -24.28 -20.37
C GLY A 404 -0.11 -24.99 -19.81
N ASN A 405 -0.86 -24.32 -18.91
CA ASN A 405 -2.12 -24.83 -18.33
C ASN A 405 -3.36 -24.19 -18.96
N ASN A 406 -3.24 -23.51 -20.10
CA ASN A 406 -4.34 -22.80 -20.75
C ASN A 406 -5.04 -21.79 -19.81
N ILE A 407 -4.27 -21.01 -19.03
CA ILE A 407 -4.74 -19.94 -18.16
C ILE A 407 -4.43 -18.62 -18.86
N LEU A 408 -5.45 -17.81 -19.13
CA LEU A 408 -5.23 -16.51 -19.73
C LEU A 408 -4.56 -15.57 -18.74
N CYS A 409 -3.43 -15.01 -19.18
CA CYS A 409 -2.69 -14.02 -18.41
C CYS A 409 -2.02 -12.99 -19.30
N GLN A 410 -1.75 -11.82 -18.74
CA GLN A 410 -0.97 -10.76 -19.39
C GLN A 410 -0.31 -9.84 -18.37
N GLY A 411 0.91 -9.43 -18.65
CA GLY A 411 1.53 -8.31 -17.97
C GLY A 411 0.88 -6.99 -18.36
N ARG A 412 0.67 -6.12 -17.38
CA ARG A 412 0.07 -4.81 -17.56
C ARG A 412 0.95 -3.70 -17.01
N GLY A 413 0.45 -2.46 -17.13
CA GLY A 413 1.12 -1.30 -16.57
C GLY A 413 2.50 -1.07 -17.18
N SER A 414 3.52 -0.90 -16.34
CA SER A 414 4.86 -0.57 -16.80
C SER A 414 5.54 -1.67 -17.61
N ALA A 415 5.20 -2.93 -17.41
CA ALA A 415 5.78 -4.06 -18.18
C ALA A 415 5.55 -3.93 -19.70
N ALA A 416 4.44 -3.29 -20.12
CA ALA A 416 4.16 -3.08 -21.54
C ALA A 416 5.12 -2.09 -22.23
N ASN A 417 5.98 -1.38 -21.48
CA ASN A 417 7.02 -0.52 -22.05
C ASN A 417 8.30 -1.28 -22.44
N SER A 418 8.38 -2.59 -22.18
CA SER A 418 9.60 -3.38 -22.36
C SER A 418 9.49 -4.34 -23.54
N ALA A 419 10.45 -4.27 -24.46
CA ALA A 419 10.60 -5.21 -25.56
C ALA A 419 11.06 -6.59 -25.06
N VAL A 420 11.84 -6.65 -23.97
CA VAL A 420 12.19 -7.89 -23.28
C VAL A 420 10.93 -8.56 -22.69
N CYS A 421 10.06 -7.81 -21.99
CA CYS A 421 8.80 -8.35 -21.51
C CYS A 421 7.88 -8.83 -22.63
N PHE A 422 7.85 -8.14 -23.75
CA PHE A 422 7.13 -8.59 -24.94
C PHE A 422 7.75 -9.87 -25.52
N ALA A 423 9.06 -9.93 -25.73
CA ALA A 423 9.75 -11.11 -26.22
C ALA A 423 9.48 -12.34 -25.36
N LEU A 424 9.62 -12.22 -24.03
CA LEU A 424 9.34 -13.29 -23.06
C LEU A 424 7.86 -13.71 -23.02
N GLY A 425 6.97 -12.92 -23.65
CA GLY A 425 5.53 -13.19 -23.62
C GLY A 425 4.86 -12.81 -22.31
N ILE A 426 5.51 -11.99 -21.49
CA ILE A 426 4.95 -11.42 -20.27
C ILE A 426 3.85 -10.43 -20.63
N THR A 427 4.06 -9.57 -21.63
CA THR A 427 3.06 -8.66 -22.18
C THR A 427 2.75 -8.96 -23.63
N ASN A 428 1.56 -8.58 -24.11
CA ASN A 428 1.17 -8.70 -25.50
C ASN A 428 1.14 -7.33 -26.24
N VAL A 429 1.48 -6.25 -25.55
CA VAL A 429 1.65 -4.93 -26.17
C VAL A 429 3.07 -4.84 -26.73
N GLU A 430 3.19 -4.58 -28.04
CA GLU A 430 4.47 -4.39 -28.71
C GLU A 430 4.92 -2.92 -28.51
N PRO A 431 5.98 -2.65 -27.71
CA PRO A 431 6.26 -1.31 -27.24
C PRO A 431 6.82 -0.36 -28.30
N ILE A 432 7.53 -0.88 -29.30
CA ILE A 432 8.23 -0.03 -30.28
C ILE A 432 7.23 0.58 -31.26
N SER A 433 6.35 -0.22 -31.86
CA SER A 433 5.27 0.27 -32.74
C SER A 433 4.29 1.17 -31.97
N ALA A 434 4.08 0.91 -30.68
CA ALA A 434 3.24 1.74 -29.80
C ALA A 434 3.93 3.04 -29.35
N GLY A 435 5.24 3.20 -29.59
CA GLY A 435 6.03 4.37 -29.18
C GLY A 435 6.11 4.55 -27.66
N LEU A 436 6.20 3.44 -26.92
CA LEU A 436 6.30 3.41 -25.45
C LEU A 436 7.75 3.59 -24.98
N LEU A 437 7.94 4.21 -23.84
CA LEU A 437 9.25 4.53 -23.29
C LEU A 437 9.68 3.48 -22.25
N PHE A 438 10.78 2.76 -22.49
CA PHE A 438 11.33 1.75 -21.59
C PHE A 438 11.71 2.34 -20.23
N GLU A 439 12.24 3.55 -20.16
CA GLU A 439 12.68 4.20 -18.93
C GLU A 439 11.53 4.47 -17.94
N ARG A 440 10.29 4.44 -18.42
CA ARG A 440 9.10 4.45 -17.55
C ARG A 440 8.97 3.15 -16.74
N PHE A 441 9.50 2.06 -17.26
CA PHE A 441 9.52 0.76 -16.62
C PHE A 441 10.80 0.55 -15.79
N LEU A 442 11.97 0.71 -16.41
CA LEU A 442 13.27 0.49 -15.77
C LEU A 442 14.29 1.52 -16.27
N SER A 443 15.06 2.10 -15.36
CA SER A 443 16.14 3.02 -15.70
C SER A 443 17.38 2.71 -14.86
N PRO A 444 18.60 2.98 -15.36
CA PRO A 444 19.86 2.70 -14.64
C PRO A 444 19.96 3.37 -13.25
N GLU A 445 19.25 4.47 -13.03
CA GLU A 445 19.26 5.24 -11.78
C GLU A 445 18.13 4.82 -10.82
N ARG A 446 17.44 3.72 -11.13
CA ARG A 446 16.33 3.26 -10.29
C ARG A 446 16.84 2.46 -9.11
N ASP A 447 16.45 2.83 -7.92
CA ASP A 447 16.60 2.01 -6.73
C ASP A 447 15.52 0.91 -6.72
N GLY A 448 15.94 -0.34 -6.67
CA GLY A 448 15.06 -1.50 -6.55
C GLY A 448 14.53 -2.09 -7.88
N PRO A 449 13.87 -3.27 -7.81
CA PRO A 449 13.40 -4.04 -8.96
C PRO A 449 12.26 -3.32 -9.70
N PRO A 450 12.00 -3.71 -10.97
CA PRO A 450 10.82 -3.28 -11.68
C PRO A 450 9.55 -3.84 -11.01
N ASP A 451 8.41 -3.21 -11.28
CA ASP A 451 7.10 -3.64 -10.80
C ASP A 451 6.31 -4.20 -12.00
N ILE A 452 6.22 -5.53 -12.07
CA ILE A 452 5.49 -6.23 -13.12
C ILE A 452 4.21 -6.79 -12.51
N ASP A 453 3.08 -6.21 -12.87
CA ASP A 453 1.76 -6.71 -12.57
C ASP A 453 1.35 -7.76 -13.60
N ILE A 454 0.92 -8.95 -13.18
CA ILE A 454 0.37 -9.99 -14.05
C ILE A 454 -1.13 -10.09 -13.79
N ASP A 455 -1.95 -9.73 -14.76
CA ASP A 455 -3.37 -10.03 -14.76
C ASP A 455 -3.57 -11.49 -15.18
N ILE A 456 -4.31 -12.24 -14.37
CA ILE A 456 -4.64 -13.66 -14.58
C ILE A 456 -6.15 -13.78 -14.54
N GLU A 457 -6.74 -14.67 -15.30
CA GLU A 457 -8.17 -14.95 -15.21
C GLU A 457 -8.59 -15.29 -13.77
N SER A 458 -9.67 -14.70 -13.29
CA SER A 458 -9.99 -14.64 -11.86
C SER A 458 -10.22 -16.01 -11.25
N GLY A 459 -10.93 -16.90 -11.94
CA GLY A 459 -11.31 -18.22 -11.44
C GLY A 459 -10.11 -19.16 -11.28
N ARG A 460 -9.08 -19.00 -12.10
CA ARG A 460 -7.90 -19.86 -12.11
C ARG A 460 -6.63 -19.24 -11.53
N ARG A 461 -6.70 -18.00 -11.03
CA ARG A 461 -5.57 -17.31 -10.39
C ARG A 461 -4.98 -18.08 -9.22
N GLU A 462 -5.81 -18.83 -8.47
CA GLU A 462 -5.34 -19.65 -7.36
C GLU A 462 -4.30 -20.68 -7.79
N GLU A 463 -4.45 -21.25 -8.98
CA GLU A 463 -3.49 -22.20 -9.53
C GLU A 463 -2.10 -21.59 -9.68
N ALA A 464 -2.03 -20.33 -10.17
CA ALA A 464 -0.78 -19.60 -10.30
C ALA A 464 -0.16 -19.25 -8.92
N ILE A 465 -0.98 -18.89 -7.94
CA ILE A 465 -0.51 -18.64 -6.56
C ILE A 465 0.05 -19.95 -5.96
N GLN A 466 -0.66 -21.06 -6.11
CA GLN A 466 -0.18 -22.35 -5.60
C GLN A 466 1.05 -22.86 -6.36
N TYR A 467 1.19 -22.56 -7.66
CA TYR A 467 2.43 -22.80 -8.41
C TYR A 467 3.63 -22.13 -7.74
N VAL A 468 3.51 -20.85 -7.34
CA VAL A 468 4.59 -20.12 -6.64
C VAL A 468 4.95 -20.83 -5.33
N TYR A 469 3.95 -21.20 -4.51
CA TYR A 469 4.21 -21.94 -3.27
C TYR A 469 4.86 -23.31 -3.51
N ASN A 470 4.44 -24.03 -4.54
CA ASN A 470 5.00 -25.33 -4.87
C ASN A 470 6.42 -25.25 -5.43
N ARG A 471 6.72 -24.18 -6.18
CA ARG A 471 8.01 -23.96 -6.80
C ARG A 471 9.07 -23.49 -5.80
N TYR A 472 8.74 -22.55 -4.94
CA TYR A 472 9.69 -21.88 -4.05
C TYR A 472 9.60 -22.37 -2.60
N GLY A 473 8.49 -22.96 -2.19
CA GLY A 473 8.24 -23.33 -0.80
C GLY A 473 7.61 -22.21 0.01
N ARG A 474 6.86 -22.57 1.07
CA ARG A 474 6.14 -21.60 1.93
C ARG A 474 7.06 -20.86 2.90
N ASP A 475 8.26 -21.36 3.11
CA ASP A 475 9.28 -20.66 3.89
C ASP A 475 9.90 -19.49 3.12
N TYR A 476 9.85 -19.55 1.78
CA TYR A 476 10.48 -18.59 0.87
C TYR A 476 9.48 -17.74 0.08
N ALA A 477 8.20 -18.11 0.09
CA ALA A 477 7.14 -17.38 -0.60
C ALA A 477 5.94 -17.15 0.32
N ALA A 478 5.42 -15.92 0.36
CA ALA A 478 4.22 -15.56 1.09
C ALA A 478 3.49 -14.40 0.41
N GLN A 479 2.19 -14.24 0.68
CA GLN A 479 1.46 -13.06 0.22
C GLN A 479 1.79 -11.85 1.10
N VAL A 480 1.71 -10.66 0.51
CA VAL A 480 1.81 -9.40 1.22
C VAL A 480 0.52 -9.15 2.01
N ALA A 481 0.61 -8.56 3.19
CA ALA A 481 -0.57 -8.14 3.93
C ALA A 481 -1.17 -6.84 3.37
N ASN A 482 -2.41 -6.63 3.73
CA ASN A 482 -3.06 -5.33 3.63
C ASN A 482 -3.58 -4.94 5.01
N VAL A 483 -3.17 -3.79 5.52
CA VAL A 483 -3.63 -3.27 6.81
C VAL A 483 -5.00 -2.62 6.61
N ASN A 484 -6.04 -3.27 7.11
CA ASN A 484 -7.38 -2.69 7.11
C ASN A 484 -7.50 -1.65 8.21
N THR A 485 -7.75 -0.40 7.81
CA THR A 485 -7.92 0.71 8.73
C THR A 485 -9.40 1.04 8.92
N TYR A 486 -9.71 1.62 10.08
CA TYR A 486 -11.06 2.08 10.36
C TYR A 486 -11.52 3.14 9.35
N ARG A 487 -12.59 2.84 8.63
CA ARG A 487 -13.34 3.78 7.80
C ARG A 487 -14.60 4.23 8.56
N ARG A 488 -15.26 5.30 8.10
CA ARG A 488 -16.42 5.91 8.78
C ARG A 488 -17.41 4.90 9.36
N ARG A 489 -17.84 3.90 8.59
CA ARG A 489 -18.85 2.92 9.02
C ARG A 489 -18.36 2.05 10.18
N GLY A 490 -17.12 1.56 10.10
CA GLY A 490 -16.48 0.77 11.16
C GLY A 490 -16.22 1.61 12.40
N ALA A 491 -15.68 2.82 12.22
CA ALA A 491 -15.38 3.75 13.30
C ALA A 491 -16.63 4.14 14.11
N ILE A 492 -17.74 4.51 13.45
CA ILE A 492 -19.01 4.81 14.14
C ILE A 492 -19.54 3.59 14.89
N ARG A 493 -19.46 2.39 14.27
CA ARG A 493 -19.94 1.17 14.91
C ARG A 493 -19.18 0.84 16.18
N ASP A 494 -17.86 0.87 16.11
CA ASP A 494 -17.01 0.48 17.24
C ASP A 494 -16.97 1.59 18.30
N ALA A 495 -16.96 2.87 17.93
CA ALA A 495 -17.12 3.98 18.89
C ALA A 495 -18.45 3.91 19.64
N ALA A 496 -19.54 3.64 18.94
CA ALA A 496 -20.86 3.52 19.58
C ALA A 496 -20.97 2.29 20.49
N ARG A 497 -20.30 1.19 20.15
CA ARG A 497 -20.19 0.00 21.02
C ARG A 497 -19.38 0.30 22.26
N ALA A 498 -18.23 0.94 22.11
CA ALA A 498 -17.39 1.33 23.24
C ALA A 498 -18.14 2.26 24.21
N LEU A 499 -19.06 3.09 23.69
CA LEU A 499 -19.90 3.98 24.51
C LEU A 499 -21.20 3.32 25.00
N GLY A 500 -21.41 2.02 24.81
CA GLY A 500 -22.52 1.28 25.37
C GLY A 500 -23.88 1.49 24.68
N TYR A 501 -23.91 1.96 23.44
CA TYR A 501 -25.16 2.17 22.71
C TYR A 501 -25.79 0.87 22.20
N PRO A 502 -27.15 0.80 22.15
CA PRO A 502 -27.87 -0.37 21.66
C PRO A 502 -27.58 -0.66 20.16
N GLN A 503 -27.53 -1.94 19.79
CA GLN A 503 -27.19 -2.39 18.43
C GLN A 503 -28.07 -1.76 17.34
N GLY A 504 -29.38 -1.56 17.61
CA GLY A 504 -30.30 -0.92 16.65
C GLY A 504 -29.90 0.52 16.30
N SER A 505 -29.48 1.31 17.29
CA SER A 505 -28.99 2.67 17.09
C SER A 505 -27.66 2.66 16.34
N ILE A 506 -26.75 1.76 16.70
CA ILE A 506 -25.46 1.58 16.04
C ILE A 506 -25.64 1.30 14.55
N ASP A 507 -26.56 0.40 14.20
CA ASP A 507 -26.83 0.03 12.80
C ASP A 507 -27.47 1.17 12.01
N ALA A 508 -28.37 1.93 12.62
CA ALA A 508 -28.99 3.11 12.01
C ALA A 508 -27.93 4.17 11.66
N TRP A 509 -27.05 4.49 12.60
CA TRP A 509 -25.96 5.47 12.42
C TRP A 509 -24.91 5.00 11.40
N ALA A 510 -24.55 3.73 11.46
CA ALA A 510 -23.59 3.15 10.51
C ALA A 510 -24.10 3.15 9.06
N ARG A 511 -25.44 3.04 8.87
CA ARG A 511 -26.13 3.08 7.56
C ARG A 511 -26.56 4.49 7.15
N ARG A 512 -26.30 5.52 7.95
CA ARG A 512 -26.78 6.90 7.74
C ARG A 512 -28.32 7.03 7.73
N ALA A 513 -29.03 6.16 8.43
CA ALA A 513 -30.49 6.27 8.60
C ALA A 513 -30.85 7.25 9.70
N ALA A 514 -29.95 7.58 10.62
CA ALA A 514 -30.05 8.60 11.65
C ALA A 514 -28.64 9.18 11.93
N ASP A 515 -28.59 10.36 12.54
CA ASP A 515 -27.35 10.99 12.93
C ASP A 515 -26.88 10.49 14.31
N PRO A 516 -25.60 10.13 14.46
CA PRO A 516 -25.05 9.71 15.73
C PRO A 516 -24.85 10.91 16.68
N PRO A 517 -24.91 10.71 18.00
CA PRO A 517 -24.55 11.72 18.99
C PRO A 517 -23.13 12.24 18.81
N GLU A 518 -22.87 13.48 19.24
CA GLU A 518 -21.57 14.15 19.07
C GLU A 518 -20.41 13.34 19.71
N GLN A 519 -20.63 12.74 20.86
CA GLN A 519 -19.61 11.90 21.52
C GLN A 519 -19.23 10.66 20.69
N VAL A 520 -20.17 10.05 19.96
CA VAL A 520 -19.90 8.96 19.03
C VAL A 520 -19.10 9.47 17.84
N ILE A 521 -19.42 10.66 17.31
CA ILE A 521 -18.69 11.26 16.20
C ILE A 521 -17.24 11.54 16.61
N ARG A 522 -17.01 12.19 17.76
CA ARG A 522 -15.66 12.51 18.24
C ARG A 522 -14.80 11.26 18.42
N LEU A 523 -15.35 10.24 19.08
CA LEU A 523 -14.61 9.00 19.28
C LEU A 523 -14.40 8.27 17.94
N ALA A 524 -15.38 8.26 17.04
CA ALA A 524 -15.24 7.67 15.72
C ALA A 524 -14.16 8.35 14.86
N GLU A 525 -14.00 9.66 14.99
CA GLU A 525 -12.90 10.39 14.32
C GLU A 525 -11.53 9.98 14.84
N GLN A 526 -11.39 9.69 16.14
CA GLN A 526 -10.16 9.16 16.71
C GLN A 526 -9.87 7.74 16.19
N PHE A 527 -10.88 6.89 16.00
CA PHE A 527 -10.70 5.57 15.39
C PHE A 527 -10.28 5.63 13.92
N ARG A 528 -10.71 6.66 13.17
CA ARG A 528 -10.48 6.70 11.72
C ARG A 528 -9.00 6.68 11.36
N GLY A 529 -8.66 5.79 10.41
CA GLY A 529 -7.29 5.62 9.93
C GLY A 529 -6.45 4.64 10.76
N HIS A 530 -6.82 4.35 12.01
CA HIS A 530 -6.10 3.37 12.81
C HIS A 530 -6.24 1.95 12.25
N PRO A 531 -5.20 1.11 12.36
CA PRO A 531 -5.26 -0.30 12.03
C PRO A 531 -6.36 -1.03 12.82
N ARG A 532 -7.07 -1.91 12.15
CA ARG A 532 -8.11 -2.74 12.74
C ARG A 532 -7.74 -4.22 12.75
N HIS A 533 -7.26 -4.71 11.64
CA HIS A 533 -6.78 -6.07 11.42
C HIS A 533 -6.01 -6.17 10.11
N LEU A 534 -5.23 -7.22 9.96
CA LEU A 534 -4.63 -7.59 8.70
C LEU A 534 -5.63 -8.32 7.80
N SER A 535 -5.45 -8.15 6.50
CA SER A 535 -6.03 -8.97 5.44
C SER A 535 -4.97 -9.26 4.38
N ILE A 536 -5.36 -10.00 3.34
CA ILE A 536 -4.46 -10.34 2.24
C ILE A 536 -4.49 -9.20 1.21
N HIS A 537 -3.32 -8.79 0.72
CA HIS A 537 -3.22 -7.97 -0.48
C HIS A 537 -3.81 -8.69 -1.70
N SER A 538 -4.47 -7.96 -2.59
CA SER A 538 -5.22 -8.55 -3.71
C SER A 538 -4.39 -9.39 -4.67
N GLY A 539 -3.07 -9.21 -4.74
CA GLY A 539 -2.21 -9.92 -5.68
C GLY A 539 -0.76 -10.06 -5.26
N GLY A 540 -0.28 -9.21 -4.33
CA GLY A 540 1.14 -9.14 -3.99
C GLY A 540 1.64 -10.42 -3.30
N MET A 541 2.73 -10.97 -3.84
CA MET A 541 3.52 -12.03 -3.21
C MET A 541 4.96 -11.58 -3.09
N VAL A 542 5.63 -11.98 -2.03
CA VAL A 542 7.08 -11.87 -1.86
C VAL A 542 7.71 -13.24 -2.06
N ILE A 543 8.88 -13.26 -2.71
CA ILE A 543 9.67 -14.47 -2.95
C ILE A 543 11.12 -14.10 -2.59
N CYS A 544 11.75 -14.89 -1.72
CA CYS A 544 13.07 -14.61 -1.15
C CYS A 544 14.04 -15.76 -1.37
N ASP A 545 15.36 -15.46 -1.34
CA ASP A 545 16.46 -16.44 -1.39
C ASP A 545 16.67 -17.18 -0.06
N ARG A 546 16.12 -16.66 1.03
CA ARG A 546 16.21 -17.18 2.38
C ARG A 546 14.82 -17.20 3.04
N PRO A 547 14.66 -17.92 4.16
CA PRO A 547 13.36 -17.95 4.84
C PRO A 547 12.85 -16.55 5.17
N ILE A 548 11.61 -16.25 4.75
CA ILE A 548 10.97 -14.94 5.00
C ILE A 548 10.91 -14.66 6.51
N ALA A 549 10.77 -15.70 7.31
CA ALA A 549 10.76 -15.62 8.76
C ALA A 549 12.04 -15.01 9.37
N ASP A 550 13.12 -14.91 8.60
CA ASP A 550 14.34 -14.19 9.03
C ASP A 550 14.19 -12.67 8.98
N VAL A 551 13.22 -12.19 8.24
CA VAL A 551 12.97 -10.78 7.97
C VAL A 551 11.67 -10.31 8.65
N VAL A 552 10.59 -11.06 8.48
CA VAL A 552 9.25 -10.72 9.00
C VAL A 552 8.48 -11.98 9.34
N PRO A 553 7.69 -11.99 10.43
CA PRO A 553 6.84 -13.14 10.74
C PRO A 553 5.81 -13.40 9.63
N VAL A 554 5.53 -14.69 9.42
CA VAL A 554 4.54 -15.19 8.48
C VAL A 554 3.41 -15.86 9.26
N GLN A 555 2.18 -15.68 8.80
CA GLN A 555 1.00 -16.26 9.43
C GLN A 555 0.02 -16.84 8.40
N TRP A 556 -0.85 -17.75 8.82
CA TRP A 556 -1.95 -18.21 7.97
C TRP A 556 -2.93 -17.07 7.71
N SER A 557 -3.37 -16.98 6.47
CA SER A 557 -4.36 -15.99 6.04
C SER A 557 -5.79 -16.44 6.28
N ALA A 558 -6.74 -15.55 5.96
CA ALA A 558 -8.17 -15.90 5.98
C ALA A 558 -8.57 -16.92 4.89
N MET A 559 -7.79 -16.99 3.82
CA MET A 559 -8.02 -17.95 2.75
C MET A 559 -7.24 -19.24 3.02
N GLU A 560 -7.85 -20.36 2.63
CA GLU A 560 -7.25 -21.66 2.78
C GLU A 560 -5.96 -21.77 1.95
N ASN A 561 -4.97 -22.47 2.48
CA ASN A 561 -3.67 -22.70 1.84
C ASN A 561 -2.89 -21.45 1.43
N ARG A 562 -3.11 -20.32 2.09
CA ARG A 562 -2.34 -19.09 1.86
C ARG A 562 -1.70 -18.59 3.15
N SER A 563 -0.43 -18.25 3.07
CA SER A 563 0.31 -17.55 4.11
C SER A 563 0.48 -16.07 3.76
N VAL A 564 0.62 -15.22 4.77
CA VAL A 564 0.76 -13.78 4.61
C VAL A 564 1.86 -13.28 5.55
N VAL A 565 2.73 -12.39 5.06
CA VAL A 565 3.68 -11.66 5.91
C VAL A 565 2.92 -10.64 6.76
N GLN A 566 3.46 -10.25 7.92
CA GLN A 566 2.80 -9.29 8.81
C GLN A 566 2.91 -7.83 8.34
N TRP A 567 3.58 -7.56 7.23
CA TRP A 567 3.82 -6.23 6.68
C TRP A 567 2.98 -5.95 5.44
N ASP A 568 2.61 -4.69 5.27
CA ASP A 568 1.94 -4.21 4.06
C ASP A 568 2.96 -3.96 2.92
N LYS A 569 2.47 -3.46 1.79
CA LYS A 569 3.31 -3.22 0.61
C LYS A 569 4.38 -2.15 0.84
N ASP A 570 4.08 -1.15 1.68
CA ASP A 570 5.00 -0.04 1.93
C ASP A 570 6.10 -0.50 2.89
N ASP A 571 5.75 -1.25 3.94
CA ASP A 571 6.70 -1.88 4.86
C ASP A 571 7.62 -2.88 4.13
N CYS A 572 7.05 -3.72 3.24
CA CYS A 572 7.82 -4.65 2.40
C CYS A 572 8.82 -3.91 1.49
N ALA A 573 8.39 -2.80 0.88
CA ALA A 573 9.27 -2.00 0.03
C ALA A 573 10.40 -1.36 0.82
N SER A 574 10.13 -0.83 2.02
CA SER A 574 11.13 -0.27 2.92
C SER A 574 12.14 -1.31 3.39
N ALA A 575 11.70 -2.55 3.58
CA ALA A 575 12.57 -3.67 3.94
C ALA A 575 13.34 -4.26 2.74
N GLY A 576 13.12 -3.76 1.53
CA GLY A 576 13.74 -4.27 0.31
C GLY A 576 13.19 -5.61 -0.19
N LEU A 577 12.02 -6.04 0.31
CA LEU A 577 11.34 -7.23 -0.17
C LEU A 577 10.78 -7.01 -1.57
N VAL A 578 11.12 -7.90 -2.49
CA VAL A 578 10.66 -7.83 -3.88
C VAL A 578 9.24 -8.40 -3.98
N LYS A 579 8.32 -7.57 -4.45
CA LYS A 579 6.92 -7.93 -4.63
C LYS A 579 6.61 -8.34 -6.08
N PHE A 580 5.82 -9.41 -6.24
CA PHE A 580 5.25 -9.87 -7.49
C PHE A 580 3.73 -9.78 -7.41
N ASP A 581 3.10 -9.06 -8.33
CA ASP A 581 1.64 -8.89 -8.31
C ASP A 581 0.94 -9.88 -9.25
N LEU A 582 0.26 -10.86 -8.68
CA LEU A 582 -0.60 -11.84 -9.36
C LEU A 582 -2.06 -11.42 -9.18
N LEU A 583 -2.59 -10.64 -10.11
CA LEU A 583 -3.90 -10.00 -9.99
C LEU A 583 -4.98 -10.81 -10.72
N GLY A 584 -6.16 -10.91 -10.16
CA GLY A 584 -7.31 -11.52 -10.84
C GLY A 584 -8.05 -10.49 -11.69
N LEU A 585 -8.30 -10.81 -12.95
CA LEU A 585 -9.09 -9.98 -13.87
C LEU A 585 -10.26 -10.80 -14.44
N GLY A 586 -11.50 -10.48 -14.01
CA GLY A 586 -12.71 -11.20 -14.45
C GLY A 586 -12.95 -11.14 -15.96
N MET A 587 -12.51 -10.05 -16.63
CA MET A 587 -12.65 -9.98 -18.09
C MET A 587 -11.80 -11.01 -18.83
N LEU A 588 -10.63 -11.39 -18.31
CA LEU A 588 -9.85 -12.47 -18.93
C LEU A 588 -10.58 -13.80 -18.81
N GLU A 589 -11.21 -14.09 -17.69
CA GLU A 589 -12.06 -15.26 -17.51
C GLU A 589 -13.25 -15.25 -18.45
N ALA A 590 -13.97 -14.12 -18.53
CA ALA A 590 -15.08 -13.96 -19.47
C ALA A 590 -14.65 -14.20 -20.93
N LEU A 591 -13.51 -13.63 -21.34
CA LEU A 591 -12.96 -13.84 -22.68
C LEU A 591 -12.56 -15.29 -22.93
N HIS A 592 -12.03 -15.99 -21.93
CA HIS A 592 -11.69 -17.41 -22.04
C HIS A 592 -12.97 -18.24 -22.26
N HIS A 593 -14.01 -18.00 -21.47
CA HIS A 593 -15.31 -18.64 -21.67
C HIS A 593 -15.90 -18.36 -23.07
N MET A 594 -15.77 -17.13 -23.58
CA MET A 594 -16.21 -16.78 -24.94
C MET A 594 -15.44 -17.56 -26.01
N VAL A 595 -14.11 -17.68 -25.86
CA VAL A 595 -13.26 -18.46 -26.76
C VAL A 595 -13.70 -19.94 -26.78
N ASP A 596 -13.89 -20.54 -25.60
CA ASP A 596 -14.32 -21.92 -25.46
C ASP A 596 -15.71 -22.17 -26.08
N LEU A 597 -16.68 -21.28 -25.84
CA LEU A 597 -18.01 -21.35 -26.41
C LEU A 597 -17.98 -21.25 -27.95
N VAL A 598 -17.16 -20.37 -28.51
CA VAL A 598 -16.99 -20.29 -29.97
C VAL A 598 -16.34 -21.55 -30.53
N GLN A 599 -15.38 -22.12 -29.85
CA GLN A 599 -14.79 -23.41 -30.24
C GLN A 599 -15.83 -24.54 -30.18
N GLU A 600 -16.62 -24.60 -29.11
CA GLU A 600 -17.67 -25.63 -28.93
C GLU A 600 -18.80 -25.53 -29.96
N HIS A 601 -19.34 -24.31 -30.16
CA HIS A 601 -20.54 -24.13 -30.99
C HIS A 601 -20.23 -23.93 -32.46
N HIS A 602 -19.08 -23.35 -32.81
CA HIS A 602 -18.72 -22.99 -34.19
C HIS A 602 -17.50 -23.76 -34.72
N GLY A 603 -16.78 -24.53 -33.87
CA GLY A 603 -15.58 -25.29 -34.26
C GLY A 603 -14.41 -24.39 -34.69
N LYS A 604 -14.40 -23.12 -34.20
CA LYS A 604 -13.39 -22.13 -34.55
C LYS A 604 -12.51 -21.83 -33.34
N THR A 605 -11.22 -21.97 -33.52
CA THR A 605 -10.24 -21.54 -32.54
C THR A 605 -9.96 -20.05 -32.70
N ILE A 606 -10.18 -19.27 -31.66
CA ILE A 606 -9.92 -17.83 -31.65
C ILE A 606 -8.65 -17.55 -30.87
N ASN A 607 -7.66 -16.93 -31.53
CA ASN A 607 -6.50 -16.37 -30.86
C ASN A 607 -6.73 -14.85 -30.68
N LEU A 608 -6.95 -14.43 -29.43
CA LEU A 608 -7.26 -13.04 -29.10
C LEU A 608 -6.20 -12.06 -29.61
N TRP A 609 -4.94 -12.49 -29.57
CA TRP A 609 -3.79 -11.62 -29.89
C TRP A 609 -3.50 -11.54 -31.40
N GLU A 610 -4.20 -12.31 -32.22
CA GLU A 610 -4.12 -12.30 -33.69
C GLU A 610 -5.33 -11.60 -34.33
N LEU A 611 -6.27 -11.10 -33.53
CA LEU A 611 -7.42 -10.36 -34.04
C LEU A 611 -6.98 -9.08 -34.77
N ASP A 612 -7.64 -8.78 -35.89
CA ASP A 612 -7.40 -7.57 -36.67
C ASP A 612 -7.91 -6.33 -35.93
N LEU A 613 -6.99 -5.58 -35.32
CA LEU A 613 -7.29 -4.36 -34.57
C LEU A 613 -7.73 -3.20 -35.49
N THR A 614 -7.76 -3.38 -36.82
CA THR A 614 -8.22 -2.35 -37.79
C THR A 614 -9.68 -2.52 -38.22
N ASP A 615 -10.40 -3.53 -37.67
CA ASP A 615 -11.78 -3.82 -38.04
C ASP A 615 -12.72 -2.64 -37.76
N SER A 616 -13.14 -1.98 -38.81
CA SER A 616 -13.99 -0.79 -38.78
C SER A 616 -15.40 -1.04 -38.20
N ASN A 617 -15.91 -2.29 -38.25
CA ASN A 617 -17.23 -2.63 -37.72
C ASN A 617 -17.28 -2.48 -36.22
N ILE A 618 -16.19 -2.84 -35.54
CA ILE A 618 -16.05 -2.73 -34.08
C ILE A 618 -16.09 -1.25 -33.67
N TYR A 619 -15.32 -0.40 -34.35
CA TYR A 619 -15.30 1.03 -34.06
C TYR A 619 -16.64 1.71 -34.39
N ALA A 620 -17.34 1.27 -35.44
CA ALA A 620 -18.66 1.76 -35.78
C ALA A 620 -19.70 1.39 -34.71
N MET A 621 -19.63 0.17 -34.14
CA MET A 621 -20.48 -0.25 -33.02
C MET A 621 -20.22 0.60 -31.79
N LEU A 622 -18.97 0.76 -31.38
CA LEU A 622 -18.57 1.56 -30.22
C LEU A 622 -18.94 3.05 -30.41
N SER A 623 -18.79 3.59 -31.62
CA SER A 623 -19.17 4.98 -31.92
C SER A 623 -20.68 5.26 -31.76
N ARG A 624 -21.52 4.23 -31.77
CA ARG A 624 -22.96 4.33 -31.47
C ARG A 624 -23.27 4.12 -29.99
N ALA A 625 -22.24 4.02 -29.15
CA ALA A 625 -22.34 3.67 -27.72
C ALA A 625 -22.97 2.28 -27.46
N ASP A 626 -22.92 1.37 -28.43
CA ASP A 626 -23.33 -0.02 -28.22
C ASP A 626 -22.21 -0.79 -27.50
N ALA A 627 -21.98 -0.44 -26.23
CA ALA A 627 -20.84 -0.91 -25.44
C ALA A 627 -21.24 -1.52 -24.08
N VAL A 628 -22.52 -1.85 -23.86
CA VAL A 628 -22.94 -2.55 -22.64
C VAL A 628 -22.28 -3.92 -22.59
N GLY A 629 -21.67 -4.28 -21.46
CA GLY A 629 -20.87 -5.50 -21.26
C GLY A 629 -19.46 -5.43 -21.84
N VAL A 630 -19.13 -4.42 -22.67
CA VAL A 630 -17.78 -4.24 -23.19
C VAL A 630 -16.87 -3.71 -22.08
N PHE A 631 -15.74 -4.37 -21.90
CA PHE A 631 -14.78 -4.03 -20.85
C PHE A 631 -14.46 -2.54 -20.78
N GLN A 632 -14.43 -1.96 -19.60
CA GLN A 632 -13.96 -0.62 -19.28
C GLN A 632 -14.74 0.55 -19.95
N VAL A 633 -15.62 0.33 -20.94
CA VAL A 633 -16.29 1.41 -21.69
C VAL A 633 -17.83 1.42 -21.56
N GLU A 634 -18.37 0.68 -20.62
CA GLU A 634 -19.82 0.57 -20.36
C GLU A 634 -20.39 1.57 -19.34
N SER A 635 -19.54 2.34 -18.63
CA SER A 635 -20.05 3.31 -17.68
C SER A 635 -20.82 4.45 -18.38
N ARG A 636 -21.78 5.07 -17.66
CA ARG A 636 -22.58 6.18 -18.22
C ARG A 636 -21.73 7.29 -18.85
N ALA A 637 -20.61 7.63 -18.22
CA ALA A 637 -19.70 8.66 -18.70
C ALA A 637 -19.02 8.24 -20.01
N GLN A 638 -18.58 6.98 -20.10
CA GLN A 638 -17.96 6.42 -21.30
C GLN A 638 -18.96 6.26 -22.43
N LEU A 639 -20.15 5.70 -22.16
CA LEU A 639 -21.23 5.62 -23.14
C LEU A 639 -21.64 7.00 -23.70
N ALA A 640 -21.60 8.06 -22.88
CA ALA A 640 -21.85 9.42 -23.34
C ALA A 640 -20.70 10.02 -24.15
N THR A 641 -19.47 9.51 -23.97
CA THR A 641 -18.26 10.02 -24.63
C THR A 641 -18.01 9.35 -25.98
N LEU A 642 -18.22 8.05 -26.09
CA LEU A 642 -17.98 7.27 -27.33
C LEU A 642 -18.56 7.90 -28.62
N PRO A 643 -19.84 8.37 -28.65
CA PRO A 643 -20.41 9.01 -29.85
C PRO A 643 -19.77 10.37 -30.19
N ARG A 644 -19.14 11.00 -29.21
CA ARG A 644 -18.42 12.29 -29.38
C ARG A 644 -16.99 12.07 -29.84
N LEU A 645 -16.32 11.05 -29.25
CA LEU A 645 -14.97 10.65 -29.62
C LEU A 645 -14.92 10.03 -31.02
N LYS A 646 -15.92 9.22 -31.35
CA LYS A 646 -16.02 8.50 -32.63
C LYS A 646 -14.75 7.70 -32.90
N PRO A 647 -14.45 6.66 -32.12
CA PRO A 647 -13.26 5.86 -32.30
C PRO A 647 -13.21 5.27 -33.73
N ARG A 648 -12.03 5.27 -34.34
CA ARG A 648 -11.76 4.74 -35.69
C ARG A 648 -10.51 3.87 -35.73
N THR A 649 -9.67 3.99 -34.73
CA THR A 649 -8.39 3.29 -34.59
C THR A 649 -8.24 2.74 -33.19
N PHE A 650 -7.34 1.79 -33.03
CA PHE A 650 -7.01 1.24 -31.75
C PHE A 650 -6.54 2.32 -30.72
N PHE A 651 -5.77 3.30 -31.21
CA PHE A 651 -5.32 4.40 -30.37
C PHE A 651 -6.48 5.27 -29.82
N ASP A 652 -7.59 5.36 -30.54
CA ASP A 652 -8.77 6.07 -30.01
C ASP A 652 -9.36 5.38 -28.79
N LEU A 653 -9.27 4.03 -28.69
CA LEU A 653 -9.65 3.28 -27.50
C LEU A 653 -8.68 3.51 -26.34
N VAL A 654 -7.38 3.57 -26.64
CA VAL A 654 -6.34 3.93 -25.66
C VAL A 654 -6.63 5.29 -25.04
N VAL A 655 -7.03 6.25 -25.88
CA VAL A 655 -7.43 7.59 -25.42
C VAL A 655 -8.72 7.56 -24.60
N GLU A 656 -9.75 6.79 -25.01
CA GLU A 656 -11.02 6.68 -24.25
C GLU A 656 -10.77 6.15 -22.84
N VAL A 657 -9.97 5.08 -22.71
CA VAL A 657 -9.58 4.50 -21.42
C VAL A 657 -8.85 5.53 -20.52
N ALA A 658 -8.01 6.37 -21.12
CA ALA A 658 -7.28 7.39 -20.39
C ALA A 658 -8.13 8.60 -19.99
N LEU A 659 -9.08 9.02 -20.84
CA LEU A 659 -9.90 10.21 -20.62
C LEU A 659 -10.98 10.00 -19.55
N ILE A 660 -11.65 8.84 -19.57
CA ILE A 660 -12.81 8.58 -18.72
C ILE A 660 -12.49 7.47 -17.72
N ARG A 661 -12.22 7.87 -16.49
CA ARG A 661 -11.81 6.98 -15.39
C ARG A 661 -12.78 7.03 -14.22
N PRO A 662 -12.84 5.98 -13.35
CA PRO A 662 -13.49 6.08 -12.05
C PRO A 662 -12.83 7.17 -11.20
N GLY A 663 -13.61 8.09 -10.66
CA GLY A 663 -13.14 9.23 -9.86
C GLY A 663 -13.54 10.57 -10.48
N PRO A 664 -13.23 11.70 -9.82
CA PRO A 664 -13.53 13.00 -10.38
C PRO A 664 -12.76 13.21 -11.69
N ILE A 665 -13.46 13.55 -12.76
CA ILE A 665 -12.85 13.97 -14.03
C ILE A 665 -12.15 15.29 -13.75
N GLN A 666 -10.84 15.23 -13.54
CA GLN A 666 -10.05 16.41 -13.22
C GLN A 666 -9.34 16.91 -14.48
N GLY A 667 -9.24 18.23 -14.59
CA GLY A 667 -8.32 18.88 -15.54
C GLY A 667 -8.90 19.36 -16.85
N GLY A 668 -10.20 19.22 -17.11
CA GLY A 668 -10.79 19.84 -18.31
C GLY A 668 -10.30 19.31 -19.65
N SER A 669 -9.53 18.21 -19.70
CA SER A 669 -8.91 17.68 -20.94
C SER A 669 -9.89 17.02 -21.91
N VAL A 670 -11.01 16.49 -21.39
CA VAL A 670 -12.00 15.77 -22.19
C VAL A 670 -12.61 16.66 -23.29
N HIS A 671 -13.12 17.82 -22.92
CA HIS A 671 -13.77 18.72 -23.88
C HIS A 671 -12.81 19.30 -24.93
N PRO A 672 -11.61 19.81 -24.57
CA PRO A 672 -10.64 20.25 -25.56
C PRO A 672 -10.20 19.14 -26.51
N TYR A 673 -9.94 17.92 -26.01
CA TYR A 673 -9.56 16.80 -26.86
C TYR A 673 -10.66 16.47 -27.90
N ILE A 674 -11.91 16.31 -27.43
CA ILE A 674 -13.04 16.00 -28.32
C ILE A 674 -13.27 17.10 -29.33
N LYS A 675 -13.17 18.38 -28.97
CA LYS A 675 -13.31 19.50 -29.90
C LYS A 675 -12.24 19.48 -30.98
N ARG A 676 -10.97 19.29 -30.61
CA ARG A 676 -9.86 19.16 -31.56
C ARG A 676 -10.00 17.92 -32.45
N ARG A 677 -10.41 16.80 -31.86
CA ARG A 677 -10.66 15.54 -32.59
C ARG A 677 -11.73 15.68 -33.68
N ASN A 678 -12.76 16.47 -33.40
CA ASN A 678 -13.85 16.72 -34.33
C ASN A 678 -13.63 17.96 -35.24
N GLY A 679 -12.47 18.59 -35.18
CA GLY A 679 -12.14 19.76 -35.99
C GLY A 679 -12.87 21.06 -35.61
N VAL A 680 -13.47 21.09 -34.37
CA VAL A 680 -14.16 22.28 -33.85
C VAL A 680 -13.14 23.33 -33.42
N ASP A 681 -12.09 22.88 -32.71
CA ASP A 681 -10.96 23.73 -32.31
C ASP A 681 -9.70 23.31 -33.09
N PRO A 682 -8.81 24.25 -33.46
CA PRO A 682 -7.55 23.93 -34.13
C PRO A 682 -6.60 23.19 -33.15
N VAL A 683 -5.78 22.29 -33.72
CA VAL A 683 -4.68 21.68 -32.95
C VAL A 683 -3.57 22.70 -32.78
N THR A 684 -3.30 23.11 -31.53
CA THR A 684 -2.28 24.11 -31.20
C THR A 684 -1.33 23.57 -30.13
N PHE A 685 -0.09 24.05 -30.18
CA PHE A 685 0.96 23.75 -29.19
C PHE A 685 1.44 25.06 -28.59
N ASP A 686 1.66 25.09 -27.27
CA ASP A 686 2.17 26.27 -26.58
C ASP A 686 3.56 26.68 -27.07
N HIS A 687 4.35 25.70 -27.52
CA HIS A 687 5.64 25.92 -28.16
C HIS A 687 5.92 24.79 -29.19
N PRO A 688 6.64 25.05 -30.29
CA PRO A 688 6.93 24.03 -31.33
C PRO A 688 7.65 22.79 -30.80
N CYS A 689 8.51 22.92 -29.80
CA CYS A 689 9.22 21.78 -29.18
C CYS A 689 8.30 20.77 -28.49
N LEU A 690 7.03 21.11 -28.20
CA LEU A 690 6.06 20.18 -27.61
C LEU A 690 5.37 19.30 -28.64
N LYS A 691 5.52 19.62 -29.94
CA LYS A 691 4.85 18.90 -31.01
C LYS A 691 5.17 17.40 -31.01
N PRO A 692 6.43 16.94 -30.89
CA PRO A 692 6.74 15.52 -30.87
C PRO A 692 6.04 14.76 -29.74
N ALA A 693 6.00 15.34 -28.55
CA ALA A 693 5.39 14.73 -27.38
C ALA A 693 3.85 14.69 -27.41
N LEU A 694 3.20 15.71 -28.02
CA LEU A 694 1.77 15.93 -27.90
C LEU A 694 0.99 15.74 -29.22
N GLU A 695 1.65 15.50 -30.35
CA GLU A 695 0.98 15.40 -31.66
C GLU A 695 -0.04 14.27 -31.68
N LYS A 696 0.31 13.09 -31.16
CA LYS A 696 -0.59 11.92 -31.09
C LYS A 696 -1.85 12.15 -30.26
N THR A 697 -1.82 13.13 -29.36
CA THR A 697 -2.94 13.51 -28.50
C THR A 697 -3.49 14.92 -28.82
N LEU A 698 -3.28 15.38 -30.06
CA LEU A 698 -3.82 16.64 -30.60
C LEU A 698 -3.45 17.86 -29.71
N GLY A 699 -2.22 17.88 -29.17
CA GLY A 699 -1.72 18.95 -28.32
C GLY A 699 -2.26 18.97 -26.89
N ILE A 700 -2.96 17.91 -26.46
CA ILE A 700 -3.49 17.77 -25.10
C ILE A 700 -2.67 16.71 -24.36
N PRO A 701 -2.05 17.00 -23.22
CA PRO A 701 -1.36 15.99 -22.43
C PRO A 701 -2.38 15.04 -21.78
N LEU A 702 -2.22 13.74 -21.98
CA LEU A 702 -3.07 12.67 -21.46
C LEU A 702 -2.28 11.61 -20.70
N PHE A 703 -1.04 11.34 -21.13
CA PHE A 703 -0.22 10.23 -20.62
C PHE A 703 1.00 10.72 -19.83
N GLN A 704 1.34 9.99 -18.78
CA GLN A 704 2.53 10.29 -17.95
C GLN A 704 3.82 10.28 -18.77
N GLU A 705 3.91 9.42 -19.76
CA GLU A 705 5.01 9.31 -20.70
C GLU A 705 5.23 10.61 -21.48
N GLN A 706 4.14 11.33 -21.80
CA GLN A 706 4.23 12.63 -22.47
C GLN A 706 4.89 13.69 -21.58
N LEU A 707 4.70 13.64 -20.26
CA LEU A 707 5.41 14.50 -19.32
C LEU A 707 6.92 14.27 -19.38
N MET A 708 7.33 12.99 -19.42
CA MET A 708 8.73 12.62 -19.55
C MET A 708 9.30 13.10 -20.91
N GLN A 709 8.55 12.89 -21.99
CA GLN A 709 8.97 13.33 -23.32
C GLN A 709 9.09 14.87 -23.41
N ILE A 710 8.13 15.61 -22.81
CA ILE A 710 8.22 17.07 -22.71
C ILE A 710 9.47 17.50 -21.96
N ALA A 711 9.80 16.86 -20.83
CA ALA A 711 11.01 17.18 -20.09
C ALA A 711 12.29 16.94 -20.89
N LYS A 712 12.32 15.86 -21.69
CA LYS A 712 13.43 15.53 -22.59
C LYS A 712 13.55 16.54 -23.73
N ASP A 713 12.47 16.78 -24.47
CA ASP A 713 12.48 17.55 -25.69
C ASP A 713 12.56 19.07 -25.44
N ALA A 714 11.88 19.54 -24.40
CA ALA A 714 11.83 20.97 -24.09
C ALA A 714 12.97 21.43 -23.17
N ALA A 715 13.37 20.62 -22.18
CA ALA A 715 14.33 21.02 -21.15
C ALA A 715 15.64 20.20 -21.15
N GLY A 716 15.85 19.32 -22.13
CA GLY A 716 17.07 18.54 -22.28
C GLY A 716 17.35 17.62 -21.10
N PHE A 717 16.33 17.06 -20.49
CA PHE A 717 16.47 16.07 -19.42
C PHE A 717 16.93 14.73 -19.99
N SER A 718 17.77 14.00 -19.25
CA SER A 718 17.98 12.59 -19.51
C SER A 718 16.67 11.83 -19.23
N ALA A 719 16.56 10.61 -19.70
CA ALA A 719 15.41 9.75 -19.48
C ALA A 719 15.19 9.50 -17.95
N ALA A 720 16.29 9.28 -17.22
CA ALA A 720 16.28 9.09 -15.77
C ALA A 720 15.87 10.38 -15.01
N GLU A 721 16.40 11.55 -15.38
CA GLU A 721 15.96 12.83 -14.83
C GLU A 721 14.45 13.07 -15.07
N ALA A 722 13.95 12.70 -16.25
CA ALA A 722 12.53 12.84 -16.61
C ALA A 722 11.63 11.92 -15.76
N ASP A 723 12.04 10.67 -15.48
CA ASP A 723 11.30 9.78 -14.59
C ASP A 723 11.36 10.27 -13.13
N ASN A 724 12.51 10.77 -12.68
CA ASN A 724 12.64 11.41 -11.36
C ASN A 724 11.71 12.61 -11.22
N LEU A 725 11.59 13.45 -12.25
CA LEU A 725 10.67 14.58 -12.26
C LEU A 725 9.21 14.10 -12.14
N ARG A 726 8.82 13.11 -12.94
CA ARG A 726 7.49 12.51 -12.91
C ARG A 726 7.15 11.96 -11.51
N ARG A 727 8.06 11.20 -10.88
CA ARG A 727 7.87 10.63 -9.53
C ARG A 727 7.76 11.72 -8.47
N ALA A 728 8.62 12.72 -8.52
CA ALA A 728 8.60 13.83 -7.58
C ALA A 728 7.31 14.65 -7.67
N MET A 729 6.80 14.89 -8.90
CA MET A 729 5.52 15.58 -9.12
C MET A 729 4.32 14.78 -8.62
N GLY A 730 4.36 13.45 -8.67
CA GLY A 730 3.32 12.56 -8.13
C GLY A 730 3.37 12.36 -6.61
N SER A 731 4.46 12.79 -5.96
CA SER A 731 4.71 12.61 -4.53
C SER A 731 4.63 13.93 -3.77
N LYS A 732 3.89 13.98 -2.66
CA LYS A 732 3.75 15.19 -1.81
C LYS A 732 4.91 15.37 -0.79
N ARG A 733 5.94 14.50 -0.81
CA ARG A 733 6.85 14.29 0.32
C ARG A 733 8.11 15.18 0.38
N SER A 734 8.48 15.95 -0.65
CA SER A 734 9.70 16.75 -0.59
C SER A 734 9.63 18.09 -1.36
N PRO A 735 9.27 19.20 -0.69
CA PRO A 735 9.29 20.54 -1.28
C PRO A 735 10.68 20.97 -1.79
N ALA A 736 11.74 20.57 -1.10
CA ALA A 736 13.11 20.92 -1.48
C ALA A 736 13.53 20.23 -2.80
N ARG A 737 13.22 18.92 -2.94
CA ARG A 737 13.48 18.19 -4.19
C ARG A 737 12.70 18.76 -5.37
N MET A 738 11.44 19.14 -5.14
CA MET A 738 10.62 19.77 -6.16
C MET A 738 11.18 21.14 -6.59
N ALA A 739 11.68 21.95 -5.66
CA ALA A 739 12.30 23.23 -5.96
C ALA A 739 13.57 23.07 -6.81
N ALA A 740 14.42 22.07 -6.50
CA ALA A 740 15.61 21.75 -7.27
C ALA A 740 15.26 21.31 -8.69
N LEU A 741 14.28 20.43 -8.86
CA LEU A 741 13.80 19.96 -10.16
C LEU A 741 13.16 21.09 -10.98
N LYS A 742 12.42 21.99 -10.33
CA LYS A 742 11.89 23.19 -10.97
C LYS A 742 13.01 24.05 -11.56
N LYS A 743 14.03 24.33 -10.76
CA LYS A 743 15.18 25.11 -11.22
C LYS A 743 15.87 24.44 -12.41
N ARG A 744 16.17 23.14 -12.30
CA ARG A 744 16.78 22.34 -13.39
C ARG A 744 15.95 22.38 -14.68
N PHE A 745 14.61 22.33 -14.55
CA PHE A 745 13.71 22.42 -15.68
C PHE A 745 13.76 23.78 -16.38
N TYR A 746 13.72 24.88 -15.63
CA TYR A 746 13.82 26.23 -16.17
C TYR A 746 15.17 26.50 -16.85
N ASP A 747 16.26 26.09 -16.19
CA ASP A 747 17.61 26.20 -16.76
C ASP A 747 17.70 25.40 -18.08
N GLY A 748 17.12 24.19 -18.09
CA GLY A 748 17.06 23.35 -19.28
C GLY A 748 16.21 23.91 -20.41
N LEU A 749 15.04 24.48 -20.11
CA LEU A 749 14.18 25.17 -21.11
C LEU A 749 14.93 26.30 -21.83
N PHE A 750 15.68 27.09 -21.06
CA PHE A 750 16.49 28.17 -21.61
C PHE A 750 17.63 27.63 -22.46
N GLN A 751 18.39 26.68 -21.95
CA GLN A 751 19.58 26.12 -22.64
C GLN A 751 19.20 25.35 -23.93
N THR A 752 18.11 24.61 -23.92
CA THR A 752 17.74 23.75 -25.06
C THR A 752 16.91 24.48 -26.11
N ASN A 753 15.99 25.33 -25.71
CA ASN A 753 15.03 25.97 -26.62
C ASN A 753 14.91 27.49 -26.46
N GLY A 754 15.72 28.14 -25.64
CA GLY A 754 15.62 29.58 -25.38
C GLY A 754 14.32 30.03 -24.71
N ILE A 755 13.62 29.12 -24.01
CA ILE A 755 12.31 29.38 -23.38
C ILE A 755 12.53 29.94 -21.99
N GLU A 756 11.99 31.12 -21.71
CA GLU A 756 12.06 31.80 -20.41
C GLU A 756 10.77 32.55 -20.07
N GLY A 757 10.70 33.14 -18.87
CA GLY A 757 9.61 33.99 -18.43
C GLY A 757 8.25 33.29 -18.41
N GLN A 758 7.21 34.00 -18.89
CA GLN A 758 5.82 33.53 -18.79
C GLN A 758 5.57 32.21 -19.49
N VAL A 759 6.27 31.90 -20.59
CA VAL A 759 6.13 30.65 -21.34
C VAL A 759 6.64 29.48 -20.49
N ALA A 760 7.79 29.64 -19.83
CA ALA A 760 8.34 28.65 -18.92
C ALA A 760 7.39 28.38 -17.73
N ASP A 761 6.79 29.45 -17.16
CA ASP A 761 5.80 29.34 -16.09
C ASP A 761 4.54 28.59 -16.54
N VAL A 762 4.03 28.86 -17.72
CA VAL A 762 2.86 28.14 -18.29
C VAL A 762 3.17 26.66 -18.46
N LEU A 763 4.35 26.33 -19.00
CA LEU A 763 4.77 24.93 -19.19
C LEU A 763 4.91 24.20 -17.85
N TRP A 764 5.59 24.81 -16.88
CA TRP A 764 5.74 24.22 -15.57
C TRP A 764 4.40 23.98 -14.87
N ASN A 765 3.52 24.98 -14.88
CA ASN A 765 2.19 24.87 -14.25
C ASN A 765 1.33 23.79 -14.92
N LYS A 766 1.37 23.68 -16.25
CA LYS A 766 0.68 22.61 -16.97
C LYS A 766 1.24 21.25 -16.61
N MET A 767 2.56 21.10 -16.57
CA MET A 767 3.20 19.84 -16.19
C MET A 767 2.86 19.43 -14.76
N THR A 768 2.93 20.37 -13.81
CA THR A 768 2.59 20.12 -12.39
C THR A 768 1.12 19.75 -12.21
N ALA A 769 0.23 20.49 -12.86
CA ALA A 769 -1.20 20.17 -12.87
C ALA A 769 -1.47 18.79 -13.47
N PHE A 770 -0.79 18.46 -14.56
CA PHE A 770 -0.96 17.21 -15.27
C PHE A 770 -0.34 16.00 -14.52
N ALA A 771 0.77 16.18 -13.82
CA ALA A 771 1.42 15.09 -13.06
C ALA A 771 0.51 14.44 -12.03
N ALA A 772 -0.47 15.19 -11.50
CA ALA A 772 -1.45 14.67 -10.56
C ALA A 772 -2.50 13.74 -11.20
N TYR A 773 -2.73 13.82 -12.52
CA TYR A 773 -3.78 13.05 -13.21
C TYR A 773 -3.33 12.30 -14.44
N GLY A 774 -2.09 12.44 -14.90
CA GLY A 774 -1.57 11.72 -16.08
C GLY A 774 -1.79 10.22 -15.92
N PHE A 775 -2.23 9.56 -16.99
CA PHE A 775 -2.47 8.12 -16.99
C PHE A 775 -1.30 7.39 -17.64
N PRO A 776 -0.90 6.20 -17.18
CA PRO A 776 0.13 5.42 -17.87
C PRO A 776 -0.38 4.99 -19.24
N GLU A 777 0.33 5.36 -20.30
CA GLU A 777 -0.04 4.99 -21.68
C GLU A 777 -0.03 3.48 -21.88
N SER A 778 1.01 2.84 -21.37
CA SER A 778 1.17 1.39 -21.42
C SER A 778 0.01 0.63 -20.75
N HIS A 779 -0.52 1.16 -19.65
CA HIS A 779 -1.71 0.60 -19.00
C HIS A 779 -2.97 0.79 -19.89
N SER A 780 -3.12 1.97 -20.50
CA SER A 780 -4.21 2.22 -21.46
C SER A 780 -4.13 1.28 -22.67
N GLN A 781 -2.94 1.01 -23.19
CA GLN A 781 -2.72 0.08 -24.30
C GLN A 781 -3.19 -1.33 -23.95
N SER A 782 -2.76 -1.84 -22.80
CA SER A 782 -3.15 -3.18 -22.34
C SER A 782 -4.67 -3.29 -22.17
N PHE A 783 -5.32 -2.26 -21.63
CA PHE A 783 -6.76 -2.26 -21.40
C PHE A 783 -7.56 -2.03 -22.68
N ALA A 784 -7.08 -1.20 -23.59
CA ALA A 784 -7.70 -1.01 -24.89
C ALA A 784 -7.76 -2.31 -25.71
N ALA A 785 -6.78 -3.21 -25.55
CA ALA A 785 -6.83 -4.52 -26.18
C ALA A 785 -8.04 -5.34 -25.68
N LEU A 786 -8.26 -5.34 -24.35
CA LEU A 786 -9.42 -6.03 -23.76
C LEU A 786 -10.76 -5.39 -24.15
N VAL A 787 -10.79 -4.04 -24.30
CA VAL A 787 -11.94 -3.32 -24.87
C VAL A 787 -12.24 -3.85 -26.27
N PHE A 788 -11.23 -3.92 -27.11
CA PHE A 788 -11.39 -4.39 -28.50
C PHE A 788 -11.84 -5.85 -28.54
N PHE A 789 -11.20 -6.74 -27.79
CA PHE A 789 -11.55 -8.17 -27.76
C PHE A 789 -12.99 -8.40 -27.31
N SER A 790 -13.39 -7.79 -26.22
CA SER A 790 -14.76 -7.91 -25.72
C SER A 790 -15.79 -7.30 -26.68
N ALA A 791 -15.47 -6.18 -27.33
CA ALA A 791 -16.30 -5.59 -28.38
C ALA A 791 -16.38 -6.47 -29.62
N TRP A 792 -15.28 -7.15 -30.00
CA TRP A 792 -15.24 -8.08 -31.11
C TRP A 792 -16.15 -9.28 -30.88
N PHE A 793 -16.12 -9.91 -29.69
CA PHE A 793 -17.07 -10.96 -29.36
C PHE A 793 -18.51 -10.47 -29.38
N LYS A 794 -18.77 -9.30 -28.80
CA LYS A 794 -20.12 -8.70 -28.83
C LYS A 794 -20.67 -8.55 -30.26
N PHE A 795 -19.80 -8.17 -31.19
CA PHE A 795 -20.22 -7.95 -32.58
C PHE A 795 -20.40 -9.24 -33.36
N TYR A 796 -19.42 -10.18 -33.28
CA TYR A 796 -19.39 -11.38 -34.13
C TYR A 796 -20.05 -12.58 -33.51
N TYR A 797 -20.06 -12.67 -32.15
CA TYR A 797 -20.55 -13.79 -31.38
C TYR A 797 -21.38 -13.31 -30.18
N PRO A 798 -22.51 -12.59 -30.41
CA PRO A 798 -23.26 -11.94 -29.35
C PRO A 798 -23.86 -12.91 -28.31
N ALA A 799 -24.18 -14.14 -28.71
CA ALA A 799 -24.70 -15.16 -27.79
C ALA A 799 -23.60 -15.62 -26.83
N GLU A 800 -22.45 -16.01 -27.37
CA GLU A 800 -21.28 -16.44 -26.59
C GLU A 800 -20.75 -15.29 -25.73
N PHE A 801 -20.80 -14.04 -26.22
CA PHE A 801 -20.49 -12.84 -25.43
C PHE A 801 -21.42 -12.71 -24.20
N CYS A 802 -22.72 -12.83 -24.39
CA CYS A 802 -23.67 -12.73 -23.27
C CYS A 802 -23.49 -13.86 -22.26
N VAL A 803 -23.30 -15.10 -22.72
CA VAL A 803 -23.12 -16.27 -21.84
C VAL A 803 -21.78 -16.17 -21.09
N GLY A 804 -20.70 -15.76 -21.76
CA GLY A 804 -19.37 -15.62 -21.13
C GLY A 804 -19.29 -14.52 -20.08
N LEU A 805 -20.21 -13.54 -20.09
CA LEU A 805 -20.31 -12.49 -19.07
C LEU A 805 -21.15 -12.90 -17.84
N LEU A 806 -22.08 -13.88 -18.00
CA LEU A 806 -22.99 -14.34 -16.93
C LEU A 806 -22.38 -15.47 -16.09
#